data_a24121473099be0bf6438006d51304f3
#
_entry.id   a24121473099be0bf6438006d51304f3
#
_cell.length_a   1.000
_cell.length_b   1.000
_cell.length_c   1.000
_cell.angle_alpha   90.00
_cell.angle_beta   90.00
_cell.angle_gamma   90.00
#
_symmetry.space_group_name_H-M   'P 1'
#
loop_
_entity.id
_entity.type
_entity.pdbx_description
1 polymer ?
#
loop_
_entity_poly.entity_id
_entity_poly.type
_entity_poly.pdbx_seq_one_letter_code
_entity_poly.pdbx_strand_id
1 'polypeptide(L)'
;MAATNILIYLLRHDLRIADNPILHHLATSSDHGFTHVLPVYIFPAHQIEISGFLRDGSKSKYPEARSEIGKFWRCGPHRTKFIAQSVWNLKESLEGVGSDLCLRAGMFGDVVDELLRGFSDSKHKVGAVWMTAEEAVEEKKDEKAVAAACSKHGVNFKTWLDEKYFIDDRDLGLKNPEDLDNVFTAFRKTQEPLREKPKPTLPQPKKSAIKPYPRDLLPTQSSPYEVPSDDYSKLESALLKPLTSPFTDDPKIPEKAKSVHPFHGGESEARSRLHHLVKSGAMTEYKNTRNGLLGVDFSTKLSAFLSLGCLTSRQIHEALVQFEDGTNEDFKDTSGYGKGENDGTKAVRFELLWRDYMRLCTRKFQEKLFRVTGFKEDDTPKWKTANAEHVITEDNLGASVDDIKKTLQRFLEGTTGMGLIDASQRELIHTGYTSNRARQNVASFLTKHLGIDWRYGAEWYEYLLVDYDVSSNWSNWQYVAGVGNDPRGDNRIFNPIKQAFDYDKKGEYVKAWVVETRGLEKLENVFQISTTSHEDLERLGLSDNQMVTDPVKKIDFSVEGKPKNGRRQYANRRRGRGNQNGGHGGGGPRGPPSGGSTNGGYAPSPGSAGQNGGGQAASRSPPDGPQGYRPNGNYRGNYRGNGSSRGRGGGNGYRGGRGSYGSRGGFNSPYYMQQGPTRPQFALNPTAPI
;
A
#
# COMPACT_ATOMS: atom_id res chain seq x y z
N MET A 1 -18.83 28.97 39.35
CA MET A 1 -17.87 28.17 38.58
C MET A 1 -17.72 28.84 37.23
N ALA A 2 -16.49 29.03 36.75
CA ALA A 2 -16.21 29.62 35.44
C ALA A 2 -16.83 28.70 34.33
N ALA A 3 -17.37 29.32 33.28
CA ALA A 3 -17.92 28.59 32.17
C ALA A 3 -16.84 27.71 31.50
N THR A 4 -17.09 26.41 31.34
CA THR A 4 -16.17 25.49 30.69
C THR A 4 -16.26 25.67 29.17
N ASN A 5 -15.13 25.81 28.51
CA ASN A 5 -15.01 25.82 27.04
C ASN A 5 -14.14 24.64 26.61
N ILE A 6 -14.76 23.62 26.02
CA ILE A 6 -14.13 22.34 25.71
C ILE A 6 -13.76 22.31 24.22
N LEU A 7 -12.53 21.87 23.90
CA LEU A 7 -12.15 21.43 22.57
C LEU A 7 -12.31 19.92 22.47
N ILE A 8 -13.03 19.43 21.48
CA ILE A 8 -13.01 18.03 21.07
C ILE A 8 -11.95 17.86 20.00
N TYR A 9 -10.95 16.99 20.24
CA TYR A 9 -9.95 16.60 19.26
C TYR A 9 -10.22 15.18 18.78
N LEU A 10 -10.69 15.02 17.55
CA LEU A 10 -10.97 13.72 16.92
C LEU A 10 -9.70 13.16 16.28
N LEU A 11 -9.22 12.04 16.81
CA LEU A 11 -8.08 11.30 16.30
C LEU A 11 -8.53 10.23 15.30
N ARG A 12 -7.74 10.00 14.24
CA ARG A 12 -7.95 8.96 13.23
C ARG A 12 -6.66 8.18 12.94
N HIS A 13 -5.84 8.68 12.01
CA HIS A 13 -4.54 8.13 11.61
C HIS A 13 -3.39 9.02 12.11
N ASP A 14 -3.51 9.54 13.31
CA ASP A 14 -2.57 10.41 14.00
C ASP A 14 -2.35 9.94 15.45
N LEU A 15 -2.22 8.60 15.64
CA LEU A 15 -2.16 7.93 16.94
C LEU A 15 -0.79 8.10 17.60
N ARG A 16 -0.43 9.37 17.91
CA ARG A 16 0.82 9.77 18.56
C ARG A 16 0.69 11.08 19.30
N ILE A 17 1.59 11.33 20.23
CA ILE A 17 1.70 12.62 20.92
C ILE A 17 2.87 13.48 20.44
N ALA A 18 3.96 12.87 19.96
CA ALA A 18 5.07 13.60 19.34
C ALA A 18 4.81 13.90 17.87
N ASP A 19 5.37 15.00 17.37
CA ASP A 19 5.18 15.47 15.99
C ASP A 19 3.69 15.59 15.58
N ASN A 20 2.85 15.99 16.53
CA ASN A 20 1.41 16.19 16.35
C ASN A 20 1.10 17.69 16.37
N PRO A 21 0.67 18.29 15.24
CA PRO A 21 0.48 19.74 15.14
C PRO A 21 -0.64 20.28 16.05
N ILE A 22 -1.69 19.51 16.29
CA ILE A 22 -2.79 19.91 17.17
C ILE A 22 -2.33 19.94 18.63
N LEU A 23 -1.72 18.86 19.10
CA LEU A 23 -1.21 18.78 20.47
C LEU A 23 -0.08 19.78 20.73
N HIS A 24 0.79 19.98 19.73
CA HIS A 24 1.84 21.00 19.81
C HIS A 24 1.25 22.41 19.94
N HIS A 25 0.27 22.78 19.12
CA HIS A 25 -0.42 24.06 19.21
C HIS A 25 -1.08 24.25 20.58
N LEU A 26 -1.79 23.25 21.08
CA LEU A 26 -2.47 23.29 22.38
C LEU A 26 -1.49 23.41 23.56
N ALA A 27 -0.28 22.89 23.42
CA ALA A 27 0.75 22.95 24.44
C ALA A 27 1.55 24.27 24.45
N THR A 28 1.63 24.94 23.29
CA THR A 28 2.50 26.12 23.11
C THR A 28 1.74 27.46 23.04
N SER A 29 0.47 27.44 22.59
CA SER A 29 -0.38 28.62 22.51
C SER A 29 -1.25 28.76 23.76
N SER A 30 -1.27 29.94 24.39
CA SER A 30 -2.11 30.24 25.57
C SER A 30 -3.45 30.87 25.21
N ASP A 31 -3.61 31.35 23.98
CA ASP A 31 -4.70 32.22 23.50
C ASP A 31 -5.83 31.48 22.80
N HIS A 32 -5.78 30.13 22.73
CA HIS A 32 -6.84 29.33 22.09
C HIS A 32 -8.19 29.36 22.80
N GLY A 33 -8.25 29.85 24.03
CA GLY A 33 -9.48 30.10 24.82
C GLY A 33 -10.17 28.85 25.37
N PHE A 34 -9.62 27.65 25.15
CA PHE A 34 -10.18 26.42 25.73
C PHE A 34 -9.72 26.21 27.16
N THR A 35 -10.65 25.74 28.01
CA THR A 35 -10.39 25.38 29.40
C THR A 35 -10.07 23.88 29.55
N HIS A 36 -10.61 23.05 28.66
CA HIS A 36 -10.42 21.60 28.63
C HIS A 36 -10.17 21.12 27.21
N VAL A 37 -9.47 20.01 27.08
CA VAL A 37 -9.26 19.28 25.81
C VAL A 37 -9.75 17.86 25.98
N LEU A 38 -10.63 17.42 25.07
CA LEU A 38 -11.19 16.08 25.01
C LEU A 38 -10.65 15.37 23.75
N PRO A 39 -9.53 14.60 23.85
CA PRO A 39 -9.13 13.70 22.80
C PRO A 39 -10.14 12.54 22.68
N VAL A 40 -10.59 12.26 21.46
CA VAL A 40 -11.57 11.22 21.17
C VAL A 40 -11.06 10.34 20.04
N TYR A 41 -11.06 9.04 20.25
CA TYR A 41 -10.90 8.05 19.18
C TYR A 41 -12.23 7.34 18.95
N ILE A 42 -12.64 7.27 17.70
CA ILE A 42 -13.86 6.61 17.28
C ILE A 42 -13.47 5.36 16.48
N PHE A 43 -13.95 4.18 16.90
CA PHE A 43 -13.91 2.97 16.07
C PHE A 43 -14.96 3.12 14.96
N PRO A 44 -14.55 3.41 13.70
CA PRO A 44 -15.50 3.77 12.63
C PRO A 44 -16.23 2.54 12.11
N ALA A 45 -17.57 2.53 12.25
CA ALA A 45 -18.42 1.38 11.93
C ALA A 45 -18.37 0.95 10.44
N HIS A 46 -17.96 1.83 9.53
CA HIS A 46 -17.83 1.50 8.12
C HIS A 46 -16.48 0.83 7.77
N GLN A 47 -15.50 0.88 8.67
CA GLN A 47 -14.17 0.29 8.46
C GLN A 47 -13.86 -0.83 9.47
N ILE A 48 -14.40 -0.78 10.67
CA ILE A 48 -14.17 -1.73 11.76
C ILE A 48 -15.50 -2.33 12.17
N GLU A 49 -15.55 -3.67 12.30
CA GLU A 49 -16.73 -4.32 12.83
C GLU A 49 -16.85 -4.06 14.32
N ILE A 50 -17.92 -3.34 14.71
CA ILE A 50 -18.13 -2.86 16.08
C ILE A 50 -19.23 -3.60 16.84
N SER A 51 -19.80 -4.66 16.27
CA SER A 51 -20.85 -5.43 16.94
C SER A 51 -20.40 -6.11 18.24
N GLY A 52 -19.10 -6.30 18.42
CA GLY A 52 -18.55 -6.77 19.69
C GLY A 52 -18.69 -5.79 20.86
N PHE A 53 -19.01 -4.53 20.61
CA PHE A 53 -19.32 -3.51 21.62
C PHE A 53 -20.82 -3.43 21.95
N LEU A 54 -21.65 -4.26 21.31
CA LEU A 54 -23.09 -4.24 21.58
C LEU A 54 -23.39 -4.76 22.98
N ARG A 55 -24.26 -4.04 23.70
CA ARG A 55 -24.87 -4.55 24.93
C ARG A 55 -25.73 -5.78 24.63
N ASP A 56 -25.79 -6.68 25.56
CA ASP A 56 -26.56 -7.93 25.41
C ASP A 56 -28.01 -7.67 24.97
N GLY A 57 -28.45 -8.41 23.94
CA GLY A 57 -29.78 -8.28 23.35
C GLY A 57 -29.98 -7.09 22.42
N SER A 58 -28.98 -6.25 22.25
CA SER A 58 -29.03 -5.11 21.33
C SER A 58 -28.64 -5.49 19.89
N LYS A 59 -29.09 -4.66 18.92
CA LYS A 59 -28.71 -4.78 17.50
C LYS A 59 -27.93 -3.57 17.05
N SER A 60 -26.96 -3.80 16.16
CA SER A 60 -26.24 -2.72 15.50
C SER A 60 -27.19 -1.90 14.63
N LYS A 61 -27.05 -0.58 14.67
CA LYS A 61 -27.73 0.33 13.74
C LYS A 61 -26.96 0.51 12.43
N TYR A 62 -25.75 -0.05 12.34
CA TYR A 62 -24.91 -0.02 11.14
C TYR A 62 -24.84 -1.41 10.52
N PRO A 63 -24.66 -1.50 9.19
CA PRO A 63 -24.34 -2.76 8.52
C PRO A 63 -22.98 -3.29 8.97
N GLU A 64 -22.73 -4.58 8.73
CA GLU A 64 -21.40 -5.17 8.91
C GLU A 64 -20.36 -4.43 8.06
N ALA A 65 -19.16 -4.26 8.60
CA ALA A 65 -18.03 -3.62 7.92
C ALA A 65 -17.42 -4.56 6.85
N ARG A 66 -18.13 -4.76 5.75
CA ARG A 66 -17.75 -5.63 4.64
C ARG A 66 -17.28 -4.84 3.43
N SER A 67 -16.31 -5.39 2.72
CA SER A 67 -15.84 -4.86 1.43
C SER A 67 -16.88 -5.06 0.32
N GLU A 68 -16.76 -4.28 -0.75
CA GLU A 68 -17.79 -4.20 -1.80
C GLU A 68 -17.81 -5.44 -2.69
N ILE A 69 -16.63 -5.90 -3.15
CA ILE A 69 -16.49 -6.91 -4.21
C ILE A 69 -16.37 -8.32 -3.63
N GLY A 70 -15.42 -8.53 -2.70
CA GLY A 70 -15.10 -9.82 -2.11
C GLY A 70 -15.90 -10.11 -0.84
N LYS A 71 -16.65 -9.13 -0.30
CA LYS A 71 -17.42 -9.23 0.95
C LYS A 71 -16.57 -9.67 2.15
N PHE A 72 -15.26 -9.41 2.12
CA PHE A 72 -14.37 -9.61 3.26
C PHE A 72 -14.66 -8.61 4.37
N TRP A 73 -14.28 -8.92 5.61
CA TRP A 73 -14.21 -7.89 6.63
C TRP A 73 -13.24 -6.79 6.19
N ARG A 74 -13.59 -5.53 6.35
CA ARG A 74 -12.71 -4.42 5.97
C ARG A 74 -11.53 -4.26 6.92
N CYS A 75 -11.62 -4.78 8.12
CA CYS A 75 -10.54 -4.84 9.10
C CYS A 75 -10.48 -6.24 9.71
N GLY A 76 -9.47 -7.02 9.37
CA GLY A 76 -9.30 -8.38 9.86
C GLY A 76 -8.58 -8.44 11.22
N PRO A 77 -8.42 -9.68 11.79
CA PRO A 77 -7.94 -9.83 13.15
C PRO A 77 -6.58 -9.19 13.43
N HIS A 78 -5.62 -9.35 12.53
CA HIS A 78 -4.26 -8.80 12.71
C HIS A 78 -4.27 -7.27 12.79
N ARG A 79 -4.97 -6.62 11.86
CA ARG A 79 -5.04 -5.15 11.86
C ARG A 79 -5.89 -4.63 13.01
N THR A 80 -7.01 -5.28 13.34
CA THR A 80 -7.87 -4.93 14.48
C THR A 80 -7.06 -4.94 15.78
N LYS A 81 -6.26 -5.99 16.00
CA LYS A 81 -5.37 -6.09 17.16
C LYS A 81 -4.33 -4.97 17.17
N PHE A 82 -3.69 -4.70 16.03
CA PHE A 82 -2.69 -3.64 15.91
C PHE A 82 -3.28 -2.24 16.15
N ILE A 83 -4.52 -1.98 15.71
CA ILE A 83 -5.27 -0.76 16.00
C ILE A 83 -5.56 -0.66 17.50
N ALA A 84 -6.10 -1.73 18.12
CA ALA A 84 -6.37 -1.73 19.56
C ALA A 84 -5.13 -1.41 20.41
N GLN A 85 -3.98 -2.02 20.07
CA GLN A 85 -2.69 -1.75 20.69
C GLN A 85 -2.27 -0.28 20.51
N SER A 86 -2.42 0.26 19.30
CA SER A 86 -2.02 1.64 18.98
C SER A 86 -2.88 2.66 19.71
N VAL A 87 -4.19 2.42 19.77
CA VAL A 87 -5.14 3.28 20.49
C VAL A 87 -4.87 3.23 22.00
N TRP A 88 -4.60 2.04 22.54
CA TRP A 88 -4.27 1.90 23.96
C TRP A 88 -2.95 2.58 24.34
N ASN A 89 -1.91 2.39 23.52
CA ASN A 89 -0.62 3.08 23.72
C ASN A 89 -0.77 4.62 23.64
N LEU A 90 -1.63 5.14 22.77
CA LEU A 90 -1.95 6.56 22.74
C LEU A 90 -2.65 7.01 24.02
N LYS A 91 -3.60 6.21 24.54
CA LYS A 91 -4.28 6.49 25.80
C LYS A 91 -3.28 6.62 26.96
N GLU A 92 -2.39 5.63 27.12
CA GLU A 92 -1.32 5.66 28.12
C GLU A 92 -0.38 6.86 27.96
N SER A 93 -0.05 7.21 26.72
CA SER A 93 0.82 8.36 26.40
C SER A 93 0.15 9.69 26.78
N LEU A 94 -1.15 9.83 26.54
CA LEU A 94 -1.94 11.00 26.95
C LEU A 94 -2.08 11.08 28.46
N GLU A 95 -2.31 9.98 29.16
CA GLU A 95 -2.32 9.92 30.62
C GLU A 95 -0.97 10.33 31.21
N GLY A 96 0.13 9.90 30.60
CA GLY A 96 1.50 10.27 30.98
C GLY A 96 1.76 11.79 30.94
N VAL A 97 1.07 12.51 30.07
CA VAL A 97 1.16 14.00 29.98
C VAL A 97 0.04 14.73 30.74
N GLY A 98 -0.82 14.01 31.47
CA GLY A 98 -1.88 14.57 32.32
C GLY A 98 -3.22 14.79 31.59
N SER A 99 -3.45 14.10 30.49
CA SER A 99 -4.72 14.07 29.74
C SER A 99 -5.37 12.67 29.83
N ASP A 100 -6.21 12.27 28.89
CA ASP A 100 -6.80 10.95 28.74
C ASP A 100 -7.35 10.81 27.31
N LEU A 101 -7.86 9.61 26.94
CA LEU A 101 -8.47 9.34 25.65
C LEU A 101 -9.90 8.80 25.81
N CYS A 102 -10.86 9.49 25.26
CA CYS A 102 -12.24 9.03 25.18
C CYS A 102 -12.41 8.05 24.01
N LEU A 103 -12.86 6.83 24.28
CA LEU A 103 -13.14 5.81 23.25
C LEU A 103 -14.63 5.77 22.91
N ARG A 104 -14.95 5.76 21.63
CA ARG A 104 -16.33 5.67 21.11
C ARG A 104 -16.38 4.72 19.92
N ALA A 105 -17.59 4.23 19.59
CA ALA A 105 -17.84 3.39 18.43
C ALA A 105 -19.04 3.91 17.63
N GLY A 106 -18.92 3.95 16.30
CA GLY A 106 -19.99 4.43 15.41
C GLY A 106 -19.48 5.16 14.18
N MET A 107 -20.36 5.88 13.49
CA MET A 107 -19.98 6.80 12.43
C MET A 107 -19.54 8.14 13.03
N PHE A 108 -18.55 8.78 12.44
CA PHE A 108 -17.97 10.04 12.98
C PHE A 108 -19.03 11.13 13.21
N GLY A 109 -19.90 11.36 12.21
CA GLY A 109 -20.96 12.37 12.33
C GLY A 109 -21.95 12.07 13.46
N ASP A 110 -22.35 10.82 13.62
CA ASP A 110 -23.31 10.39 14.64
C ASP A 110 -22.73 10.54 16.05
N VAL A 111 -21.48 10.10 16.25
CA VAL A 111 -20.81 10.19 17.54
C VAL A 111 -20.56 11.63 17.95
N VAL A 112 -20.18 12.48 16.98
CA VAL A 112 -20.01 13.93 17.26
C VAL A 112 -21.34 14.59 17.57
N ASP A 113 -22.41 14.31 16.82
CA ASP A 113 -23.76 14.83 17.13
C ASP A 113 -24.22 14.45 18.55
N GLU A 114 -23.95 13.19 18.95
CA GLU A 114 -24.26 12.68 20.29
C GLU A 114 -23.45 13.39 21.37
N LEU A 115 -22.14 13.56 21.19
CA LEU A 115 -21.29 14.27 22.14
C LEU A 115 -21.72 15.73 22.29
N LEU A 116 -21.98 16.43 21.19
CA LEU A 116 -22.40 17.83 21.19
C LEU A 116 -23.76 17.99 21.89
N ARG A 117 -24.70 17.11 21.67
CA ARG A 117 -26.01 17.09 22.35
C ARG A 117 -25.83 16.88 23.86
N GLY A 118 -25.04 15.88 24.26
CA GLY A 118 -24.82 15.59 25.69
C GLY A 118 -24.15 16.72 26.46
N PHE A 119 -23.29 17.52 25.80
CA PHE A 119 -22.74 18.73 26.39
C PHE A 119 -23.72 19.91 26.39
N SER A 120 -24.62 20.00 25.42
CA SER A 120 -25.62 21.09 25.33
C SER A 120 -26.63 21.06 26.49
N ASP A 121 -26.92 19.86 27.01
CA ASP A 121 -27.80 19.67 28.16
C ASP A 121 -27.13 20.03 29.50
N SER A 122 -25.86 20.45 29.47
CA SER A 122 -25.05 20.81 30.62
C SER A 122 -24.67 22.31 30.62
N LYS A 123 -24.09 22.78 31.75
CA LYS A 123 -23.50 24.13 31.83
C LYS A 123 -22.16 24.25 31.08
N HIS A 124 -21.77 23.20 30.36
CA HIS A 124 -20.47 23.06 29.70
C HIS A 124 -20.61 23.29 28.21
N LYS A 125 -19.79 24.15 27.64
CA LYS A 125 -19.85 24.51 26.22
C LYS A 125 -18.71 23.83 25.46
N VAL A 126 -19.03 23.22 24.31
CA VAL A 126 -18.03 22.84 23.32
C VAL A 126 -17.75 24.04 22.43
N GLY A 127 -16.51 24.54 22.44
CA GLY A 127 -16.10 25.69 21.64
C GLY A 127 -15.71 25.33 20.22
N ALA A 128 -15.08 24.16 20.04
CA ALA A 128 -14.71 23.67 18.72
C ALA A 128 -14.52 22.16 18.68
N VAL A 129 -14.58 21.61 17.46
CA VAL A 129 -14.16 20.26 17.09
C VAL A 129 -13.02 20.36 16.09
N TRP A 130 -11.88 19.75 16.40
CA TRP A 130 -10.70 19.71 15.53
C TRP A 130 -10.37 18.28 15.14
N MET A 131 -9.90 18.09 13.91
CA MET A 131 -9.34 16.83 13.44
C MET A 131 -8.30 17.05 12.35
N THR A 132 -7.48 16.08 12.08
CA THR A 132 -6.53 16.11 10.96
C THR A 132 -7.23 15.87 9.64
N ALA A 133 -6.78 16.55 8.57
CA ALA A 133 -7.29 16.36 7.21
C ALA A 133 -6.75 15.06 6.61
N GLU A 134 -7.56 14.40 5.77
CA GLU A 134 -7.19 13.20 5.02
C GLU A 134 -7.48 13.37 3.52
N GLU A 135 -7.01 12.43 2.70
CA GLU A 135 -7.08 12.55 1.24
C GLU A 135 -8.14 11.66 0.58
N ALA A 136 -8.44 10.51 1.18
CA ALA A 136 -9.32 9.55 0.55
C ALA A 136 -10.80 9.92 0.69
N VAL A 137 -11.61 9.41 -0.22
CA VAL A 137 -13.03 9.79 -0.36
C VAL A 137 -13.84 9.47 0.89
N GLU A 138 -13.58 8.34 1.54
CA GLU A 138 -14.31 7.93 2.73
C GLU A 138 -14.00 8.86 3.91
N GLU A 139 -12.73 9.16 4.13
CA GLU A 139 -12.30 10.09 5.17
C GLU A 139 -12.80 11.52 4.92
N LYS A 140 -12.92 11.93 3.64
CA LYS A 140 -13.56 13.20 3.27
C LYS A 140 -15.07 13.20 3.54
N LYS A 141 -15.74 12.05 3.40
CA LYS A 141 -17.15 11.91 3.82
C LYS A 141 -17.30 12.04 5.33
N ASP A 142 -16.40 11.45 6.11
CA ASP A 142 -16.37 11.60 7.56
C ASP A 142 -16.17 13.07 7.98
N GLU A 143 -15.20 13.78 7.37
CA GLU A 143 -14.98 15.21 7.61
C GLU A 143 -16.24 16.05 7.35
N LYS A 144 -16.94 15.78 6.24
CA LYS A 144 -18.20 16.44 5.90
C LYS A 144 -19.32 16.13 6.91
N ALA A 145 -19.42 14.87 7.38
CA ALA A 145 -20.40 14.46 8.36
C ALA A 145 -20.16 15.14 9.73
N VAL A 146 -18.89 15.23 10.16
CA VAL A 146 -18.50 15.97 11.37
C VAL A 146 -18.81 17.46 11.22
N ALA A 147 -18.47 18.08 10.09
CA ALA A 147 -18.79 19.49 9.83
C ALA A 147 -20.28 19.76 9.89
N ALA A 148 -21.12 18.87 9.33
CA ALA A 148 -22.57 18.98 9.38
C ALA A 148 -23.10 18.86 10.81
N ALA A 149 -22.60 17.93 11.60
CA ALA A 149 -22.94 17.80 13.03
C ALA A 149 -22.57 19.04 13.81
N CYS A 150 -21.37 19.59 13.62
CA CYS A 150 -20.93 20.83 14.25
C CYS A 150 -21.81 22.03 13.86
N SER A 151 -22.14 22.18 12.59
CA SER A 151 -23.00 23.24 12.08
C SER A 151 -24.40 23.19 12.72
N LYS A 152 -24.97 22.00 12.87
CA LYS A 152 -26.28 21.77 13.53
C LYS A 152 -26.32 22.29 14.96
N HIS A 153 -25.19 22.20 15.68
CA HIS A 153 -25.06 22.66 17.07
C HIS A 153 -24.39 24.04 17.23
N GLY A 154 -24.12 24.74 16.13
CA GLY A 154 -23.45 26.05 16.17
C GLY A 154 -22.01 26.00 16.72
N VAL A 155 -21.30 24.87 16.57
CA VAL A 155 -19.93 24.65 17.03
C VAL A 155 -18.94 24.80 15.87
N ASN A 156 -17.81 25.46 16.13
CA ASN A 156 -16.76 25.61 15.12
C ASN A 156 -16.10 24.28 14.79
N PHE A 157 -15.95 23.98 13.50
CA PHE A 157 -15.20 22.83 13.00
C PHE A 157 -13.94 23.30 12.27
N LYS A 158 -12.80 22.65 12.56
CA LYS A 158 -11.53 22.93 11.89
C LYS A 158 -10.81 21.64 11.56
N THR A 159 -10.39 21.49 10.29
CA THR A 159 -9.41 20.49 9.87
C THR A 159 -8.01 21.06 9.93
N TRP A 160 -7.07 20.27 10.41
CA TRP A 160 -5.65 20.59 10.48
C TRP A 160 -4.90 19.78 9.44
N LEU A 161 -3.92 20.42 8.80
CA LEU A 161 -2.95 19.68 7.98
C LEU A 161 -2.03 18.93 8.94
N ASP A 162 -2.02 17.61 8.83
CA ASP A 162 -1.13 16.77 9.63
C ASP A 162 0.24 16.67 8.95
N GLU A 163 1.27 16.50 9.77
CA GLU A 163 2.65 16.36 9.30
C GLU A 163 2.97 14.92 8.87
N LYS A 164 2.05 14.28 8.14
CA LYS A 164 2.18 12.90 7.65
C LYS A 164 3.03 12.75 6.40
N TYR A 165 3.18 13.83 5.62
CA TYR A 165 4.00 13.82 4.43
C TYR A 165 5.48 13.88 4.78
N PHE A 166 6.30 13.21 3.97
CA PHE A 166 7.75 13.33 4.03
C PHE A 166 8.21 14.74 3.64
N ILE A 167 7.71 15.24 2.51
CA ILE A 167 7.82 16.65 2.13
C ILE A 167 6.45 17.27 2.32
N ASP A 168 6.37 18.35 3.08
CA ASP A 168 5.12 19.09 3.30
C ASP A 168 4.44 19.38 1.95
N ASP A 169 3.19 18.99 1.80
CA ASP A 169 2.47 19.11 0.53
C ASP A 169 2.31 20.57 0.07
N ARG A 170 2.38 21.54 1.01
CA ARG A 170 2.39 22.97 0.74
C ARG A 170 3.69 23.45 0.09
N ASP A 171 4.78 22.69 0.21
CA ASP A 171 6.11 23.01 -0.33
C ASP A 171 6.44 22.25 -1.63
N LEU A 172 5.52 21.41 -2.12
CA LEU A 172 5.71 20.62 -3.34
C LEU A 172 5.66 21.46 -4.64
N GLY A 173 5.19 22.70 -4.56
CA GLY A 173 5.01 23.56 -5.74
C GLY A 173 3.79 23.23 -6.59
N LEU A 174 2.90 22.34 -6.12
CA LEU A 174 1.63 22.01 -6.76
C LEU A 174 0.58 23.06 -6.42
N LYS A 175 -0.01 23.71 -7.40
CA LYS A 175 -1.09 24.69 -7.20
C LYS A 175 -2.44 23.99 -7.10
N ASN A 176 -2.65 22.95 -7.91
CA ASN A 176 -3.85 22.13 -7.95
C ASN A 176 -3.46 20.64 -7.90
N PRO A 177 -4.36 19.75 -7.48
CA PRO A 177 -4.11 18.31 -7.50
C PRO A 177 -3.75 17.78 -8.90
N GLU A 178 -4.30 18.38 -9.95
CA GLU A 178 -4.09 18.03 -11.35
C GLU A 178 -2.65 18.27 -11.83
N ASP A 179 -1.91 19.18 -11.19
CA ASP A 179 -0.52 19.49 -11.51
C ASP A 179 0.44 18.34 -11.16
N LEU A 180 -0.02 17.36 -10.38
CA LEU A 180 0.79 16.18 -10.03
C LEU A 180 1.10 15.37 -11.28
N ASP A 181 2.40 15.12 -11.52
CA ASP A 181 2.86 14.23 -12.58
C ASP A 181 2.22 12.84 -12.46
N ASN A 182 1.77 12.29 -13.59
CA ASN A 182 1.19 10.94 -13.62
C ASN A 182 2.25 9.82 -13.48
N VAL A 183 3.54 10.16 -13.50
CA VAL A 183 4.63 9.19 -13.35
C VAL A 183 5.53 9.61 -12.19
N PHE A 184 5.70 8.72 -11.22
CA PHE A 184 6.52 8.97 -10.03
C PHE A 184 7.93 9.49 -10.35
N THR A 185 8.58 8.97 -11.39
CA THR A 185 9.95 9.41 -11.76
C THR A 185 10.01 10.89 -12.14
N ALA A 186 8.98 11.42 -12.79
CA ALA A 186 8.90 12.85 -13.12
C ALA A 186 8.71 13.66 -11.83
N PHE A 187 7.72 13.32 -11.02
CA PHE A 187 7.47 13.96 -9.72
C PHE A 187 8.72 13.95 -8.81
N ARG A 188 9.38 12.78 -8.66
CA ARG A 188 10.59 12.68 -7.84
C ARG A 188 11.66 13.67 -8.25
N LYS A 189 11.92 13.82 -9.56
CA LYS A 189 12.96 14.72 -10.09
C LYS A 189 12.72 16.19 -9.73
N THR A 190 11.47 16.59 -9.53
CA THR A 190 11.15 17.95 -9.09
C THR A 190 11.42 18.16 -7.59
N GLN A 191 11.50 17.06 -6.83
CA GLN A 191 11.67 17.11 -5.38
C GLN A 191 13.14 16.88 -4.92
N GLU A 192 14.00 16.32 -5.76
CA GLU A 192 15.43 16.11 -5.41
C GLU A 192 16.21 17.44 -5.32
N PRO A 193 17.17 17.56 -4.38
CA PRO A 193 17.60 16.57 -3.38
C PRO A 193 16.63 16.44 -2.22
N LEU A 194 16.47 15.19 -1.69
CA LEU A 194 15.42 14.88 -0.69
C LEU A 194 15.81 15.20 0.75
N ARG A 195 17.12 15.28 1.04
CA ARG A 195 17.64 15.39 2.40
C ARG A 195 17.29 16.72 3.07
N GLU A 196 17.24 17.81 2.30
CA GLU A 196 17.03 19.17 2.80
C GLU A 196 15.56 19.63 2.77
N LYS A 197 14.66 18.78 2.26
CA LYS A 197 13.25 19.17 2.01
C LYS A 197 12.33 19.04 3.23
N PRO A 198 12.44 17.97 4.05
CA PRO A 198 11.51 17.80 5.16
C PRO A 198 11.65 18.88 6.23
N LYS A 199 10.51 19.32 6.76
CA LYS A 199 10.48 20.24 7.92
C LYS A 199 10.92 19.52 9.19
N PRO A 200 11.44 20.26 10.18
CA PRO A 200 11.74 19.71 11.51
C PRO A 200 10.49 19.10 12.16
N THR A 201 10.70 18.10 13.00
CA THR A 201 9.62 17.50 13.79
C THR A 201 9.17 18.44 14.92
N LEU A 202 7.95 18.25 15.37
CA LEU A 202 7.39 19.01 16.49
C LEU A 202 7.64 18.24 17.81
N PRO A 203 8.07 18.94 18.89
CA PRO A 203 8.33 18.29 20.15
C PRO A 203 7.07 17.71 20.78
N GLN A 204 7.25 16.65 21.55
CA GLN A 204 6.21 16.07 22.39
C GLN A 204 5.75 17.08 23.44
N PRO A 205 4.46 17.18 23.75
CA PRO A 205 3.95 18.02 24.84
C PRO A 205 4.56 17.62 26.18
N LYS A 206 4.95 18.62 26.97
CA LYS A 206 5.38 18.40 28.36
C LYS A 206 4.18 18.02 29.24
N LYS A 207 4.44 17.36 30.35
CA LYS A 207 3.41 17.02 31.35
C LYS A 207 2.65 18.28 31.74
N SER A 208 1.32 18.22 31.76
CA SER A 208 0.39 19.31 32.06
C SER A 208 0.48 20.54 31.15
N ALA A 209 1.13 20.44 29.98
CA ALA A 209 1.14 21.54 29.00
C ALA A 209 -0.18 21.61 28.20
N ILE A 210 -0.93 20.51 28.12
CA ILE A 210 -2.26 20.47 27.51
C ILE A 210 -3.29 20.73 28.60
N LYS A 211 -4.37 21.45 28.27
CA LYS A 211 -5.50 21.69 29.19
C LYS A 211 -6.08 20.36 29.69
N PRO A 212 -6.62 20.34 30.96
CA PRO A 212 -7.09 19.10 31.56
C PRO A 212 -8.18 18.42 30.75
N TYR A 213 -8.21 17.10 30.85
CA TYR A 213 -9.27 16.26 30.31
C TYR A 213 -10.56 16.43 31.16
N PRO A 214 -11.75 16.59 30.54
CA PRO A 214 -12.99 16.86 31.26
C PRO A 214 -13.64 15.57 31.81
N ARG A 215 -12.94 14.84 32.69
CA ARG A 215 -13.30 13.49 33.16
C ARG A 215 -14.72 13.40 33.71
N ASP A 216 -15.09 14.31 34.60
CA ASP A 216 -16.40 14.31 35.28
C ASP A 216 -17.55 14.90 34.44
N LEU A 217 -17.23 15.35 33.23
CA LEU A 217 -18.18 16.06 32.35
C LEU A 217 -18.61 15.22 31.14
N LEU A 218 -18.03 14.03 30.96
CA LEU A 218 -18.21 13.23 29.75
C LEU A 218 -19.64 12.70 29.62
N PRO A 219 -20.35 12.97 28.51
CA PRO A 219 -21.58 12.25 28.21
C PRO A 219 -21.27 10.77 28.02
N THR A 220 -22.12 9.90 28.61
CA THR A 220 -22.07 8.47 28.35
C THR A 220 -22.46 8.21 26.89
N GLN A 221 -21.79 7.29 26.22
CA GLN A 221 -22.21 6.86 24.90
C GLN A 221 -23.60 6.23 24.97
N SER A 222 -24.52 6.66 24.11
CA SER A 222 -25.87 6.12 24.07
C SER A 222 -25.89 4.68 23.54
N SER A 223 -26.89 3.92 23.99
CA SER A 223 -27.20 2.59 23.48
C SER A 223 -27.17 2.58 21.93
N PRO A 224 -26.75 1.49 21.25
CA PRO A 224 -26.54 0.17 21.83
C PRO A 224 -25.09 -0.17 22.21
N TYR A 225 -24.12 0.74 22.04
CA TYR A 225 -22.70 0.41 22.17
C TYR A 225 -22.15 0.75 23.56
N GLU A 226 -21.24 -0.11 24.03
CA GLU A 226 -20.44 0.09 25.24
C GLU A 226 -19.00 -0.32 24.94
N VAL A 227 -18.13 0.69 24.84
CA VAL A 227 -16.71 0.47 24.50
C VAL A 227 -15.92 0.31 25.80
N PRO A 228 -15.21 -0.83 26.02
CA PRO A 228 -14.33 -0.98 27.17
C PRO A 228 -13.20 0.05 27.10
N SER A 229 -13.12 0.93 28.10
CA SER A 229 -12.13 2.02 28.15
C SER A 229 -11.15 1.89 29.32
N ASP A 230 -11.35 0.91 30.19
CA ASP A 230 -10.60 0.67 31.42
C ASP A 230 -9.72 -0.59 31.39
N ASP A 231 -9.92 -1.47 30.41
CA ASP A 231 -9.25 -2.76 30.30
C ASP A 231 -8.93 -3.09 28.84
N TYR A 232 -7.64 -3.14 28.51
CA TYR A 232 -7.15 -3.48 27.17
C TYR A 232 -7.63 -4.87 26.69
N SER A 233 -7.60 -5.86 27.57
CA SER A 233 -7.96 -7.24 27.19
C SER A 233 -9.43 -7.34 26.82
N LYS A 234 -10.30 -6.62 27.52
CA LYS A 234 -11.73 -6.53 27.18
C LYS A 234 -11.94 -5.80 25.85
N LEU A 235 -11.20 -4.69 25.61
CA LEU A 235 -11.26 -3.95 24.36
C LEU A 235 -10.84 -4.82 23.19
N GLU A 236 -9.68 -5.49 23.28
CA GLU A 236 -9.17 -6.39 22.23
C GLU A 236 -10.16 -7.55 21.98
N SER A 237 -10.62 -8.20 23.04
CA SER A 237 -11.56 -9.31 22.92
C SER A 237 -12.89 -8.92 22.27
N ALA A 238 -13.44 -7.75 22.63
CA ALA A 238 -14.68 -7.24 22.04
C ALA A 238 -14.50 -6.93 20.54
N LEU A 239 -13.38 -6.35 20.14
CA LEU A 239 -13.09 -6.06 18.73
C LEU A 239 -12.86 -7.31 17.88
N LEU A 240 -12.29 -8.38 18.46
CA LEU A 240 -12.00 -9.62 17.73
C LEU A 240 -13.19 -10.57 17.67
N LYS A 241 -14.08 -10.52 18.68
CA LYS A 241 -15.23 -11.44 18.83
C LYS A 241 -16.09 -11.62 17.56
N PRO A 242 -16.45 -10.56 16.81
CA PRO A 242 -17.34 -10.69 15.65
C PRO A 242 -16.63 -11.18 14.38
N LEU A 243 -15.30 -11.20 14.35
CA LEU A 243 -14.53 -11.47 13.14
C LEU A 243 -14.47 -12.98 12.89
N THR A 244 -15.21 -13.43 11.89
CA THR A 244 -15.20 -14.82 11.43
C THR A 244 -14.17 -15.03 10.34
N SER A 245 -13.58 -16.23 10.28
CA SER A 245 -12.71 -16.64 9.19
C SER A 245 -13.46 -16.65 7.85
N PRO A 246 -12.81 -16.23 6.74
CA PRO A 246 -13.37 -16.39 5.41
C PRO A 246 -13.25 -17.83 4.89
N PHE A 247 -12.55 -18.71 5.61
CA PHE A 247 -12.30 -20.09 5.25
C PHE A 247 -13.20 -21.03 6.05
N THR A 248 -13.60 -22.15 5.43
CA THR A 248 -14.35 -23.22 6.11
C THR A 248 -13.51 -23.86 7.21
N ASP A 249 -12.24 -24.13 6.89
CA ASP A 249 -11.23 -24.61 7.82
C ASP A 249 -10.06 -23.63 7.84
N ASP A 250 -9.73 -23.12 9.01
CA ASP A 250 -8.61 -22.19 9.13
C ASP A 250 -7.29 -22.87 8.75
N PRO A 251 -6.51 -22.29 7.83
CA PRO A 251 -5.20 -22.81 7.47
C PRO A 251 -4.31 -22.93 8.71
N LYS A 252 -3.72 -24.10 8.94
CA LYS A 252 -2.82 -24.31 10.08
C LYS A 252 -1.50 -23.57 9.86
N ILE A 253 -1.05 -22.87 10.90
CA ILE A 253 0.27 -22.23 10.89
C ILE A 253 1.33 -23.33 10.78
N PRO A 254 2.23 -23.26 9.78
CA PRO A 254 3.28 -24.26 9.66
C PRO A 254 4.22 -24.25 10.87
N GLU A 255 4.57 -25.42 11.38
CA GLU A 255 5.60 -25.52 12.41
C GLU A 255 6.88 -24.80 11.99
N LYS A 256 7.51 -24.08 12.90
CA LYS A 256 8.73 -23.29 12.68
C LYS A 256 8.58 -22.06 11.78
N ALA A 257 7.39 -21.78 11.24
CA ALA A 257 7.14 -20.50 10.59
C ALA A 257 7.18 -19.36 11.61
N LYS A 258 7.91 -18.29 11.28
CA LYS A 258 8.04 -17.11 12.13
C LYS A 258 7.56 -15.89 11.37
N SER A 259 6.80 -15.03 12.05
CA SER A 259 6.45 -13.73 11.53
C SER A 259 7.70 -12.88 11.33
N VAL A 260 7.79 -12.22 10.19
CA VAL A 260 8.79 -11.16 9.95
C VAL A 260 8.33 -9.79 10.42
N HIS A 261 7.09 -9.71 10.96
CA HIS A 261 6.49 -8.51 11.54
C HIS A 261 5.94 -8.83 12.96
N PRO A 262 6.82 -9.07 13.94
CA PRO A 262 6.40 -9.44 15.30
C PRO A 262 6.07 -8.23 16.18
N PHE A 263 5.87 -7.04 15.62
CA PHE A 263 5.75 -5.78 16.34
C PHE A 263 4.32 -5.53 16.81
N HIS A 264 4.21 -4.92 18.00
CA HIS A 264 2.97 -4.41 18.54
C HIS A 264 2.65 -3.03 17.96
N GLY A 265 1.37 -2.63 18.00
CA GLY A 265 0.96 -1.29 17.63
C GLY A 265 1.35 -0.24 18.68
N GLY A 266 1.50 1.02 18.25
CA GLY A 266 1.72 2.16 19.13
C GLY A 266 2.97 2.98 18.81
N GLU A 267 2.98 4.23 19.30
CA GLU A 267 4.07 5.19 19.11
C GLU A 267 5.38 4.74 19.78
N SER A 268 5.31 4.18 20.98
CA SER A 268 6.47 3.71 21.72
C SER A 268 7.20 2.59 21.00
N GLU A 269 6.45 1.60 20.48
CA GLU A 269 7.02 0.51 19.69
C GLU A 269 7.59 1.01 18.36
N ALA A 270 6.90 1.95 17.71
CA ALA A 270 7.37 2.57 16.47
C ALA A 270 8.73 3.26 16.65
N ARG A 271 8.90 4.00 17.74
CA ARG A 271 10.16 4.67 18.09
C ARG A 271 11.27 3.69 18.43
N SER A 272 10.95 2.64 19.20
CA SER A 272 11.88 1.55 19.53
C SER A 272 12.36 0.86 18.26
N ARG A 273 11.44 0.55 17.34
CA ARG A 273 11.77 -0.05 16.04
C ARG A 273 12.64 0.87 15.19
N LEU A 274 12.33 2.15 15.09
CA LEU A 274 13.13 3.12 14.35
C LEU A 274 14.55 3.22 14.92
N HIS A 275 14.68 3.34 16.24
CA HIS A 275 15.96 3.38 16.92
C HIS A 275 16.80 2.10 16.64
N HIS A 276 16.18 0.92 16.76
CA HIS A 276 16.83 -0.36 16.42
C HIS A 276 17.36 -0.38 15.00
N LEU A 277 16.55 0.05 14.01
CA LEU A 277 16.95 0.03 12.60
C LEU A 277 18.15 0.92 12.29
N VAL A 278 18.25 2.08 12.95
CA VAL A 278 19.43 2.95 12.82
C VAL A 278 20.62 2.35 13.52
N LYS A 279 20.46 1.96 14.79
CA LYS A 279 21.54 1.45 15.66
C LYS A 279 22.15 0.13 15.16
N SER A 280 21.36 -0.76 14.60
CA SER A 280 21.82 -2.03 14.02
C SER A 280 22.49 -1.89 12.66
N GLY A 281 22.43 -0.72 12.03
CA GLY A 281 22.89 -0.49 10.66
C GLY A 281 21.93 -0.98 9.56
N ALA A 282 20.75 -1.47 9.92
CA ALA A 282 19.76 -1.95 8.96
C ALA A 282 19.30 -0.85 7.98
N MET A 283 19.28 0.42 8.42
CA MET A 283 19.00 1.56 7.54
C MET A 283 20.09 1.78 6.49
N THR A 284 21.35 1.60 6.83
CA THR A 284 22.48 1.68 5.90
C THR A 284 22.43 0.57 4.85
N GLU A 285 22.03 -0.64 5.25
CA GLU A 285 21.90 -1.80 4.38
C GLU A 285 20.53 -1.89 3.65
N TYR A 286 19.64 -0.95 3.85
CA TYR A 286 18.27 -1.02 3.34
C TYR A 286 18.19 -1.25 1.82
N LYS A 287 19.04 -0.60 1.03
CA LYS A 287 19.07 -0.78 -0.42
C LYS A 287 19.32 -2.23 -0.83
N ASN A 288 20.14 -2.95 -0.08
CA ASN A 288 20.52 -4.33 -0.34
C ASN A 288 19.46 -5.33 0.18
N THR A 289 18.79 -5.00 1.29
CA THR A 289 17.90 -5.92 2.03
C THR A 289 16.42 -5.76 1.69
N ARG A 290 16.00 -4.64 1.10
CA ARG A 290 14.58 -4.30 0.86
C ARG A 290 13.78 -5.32 0.05
N ASN A 291 14.44 -6.16 -0.74
CA ASN A 291 13.79 -7.19 -1.55
C ASN A 291 13.79 -8.57 -0.87
N GLY A 292 14.33 -8.68 0.33
CA GLY A 292 14.36 -9.94 1.09
C GLY A 292 12.95 -10.39 1.50
N LEU A 293 12.73 -11.69 1.47
CA LEU A 293 11.46 -12.32 1.84
C LEU A 293 11.42 -12.72 3.31
N LEU A 294 12.52 -13.19 3.85
CA LEU A 294 12.70 -13.59 5.25
C LEU A 294 13.58 -12.57 6.01
N GLY A 295 13.37 -12.47 7.31
CA GLY A 295 14.18 -11.64 8.19
C GLY A 295 13.45 -10.38 8.66
N VAL A 296 13.51 -10.16 9.98
CA VAL A 296 12.84 -9.06 10.66
C VAL A 296 13.38 -7.71 10.18
N ASP A 297 14.70 -7.63 9.91
CA ASP A 297 15.37 -6.39 9.49
C ASP A 297 15.50 -6.25 7.97
N PHE A 298 14.98 -7.21 7.20
CA PHE A 298 14.82 -7.01 5.76
C PHE A 298 13.64 -6.10 5.49
N SER A 299 13.89 -4.93 4.87
CA SER A 299 12.98 -3.78 4.86
C SER A 299 12.79 -3.18 6.27
N THR A 300 12.19 -1.99 6.37
CA THR A 300 12.08 -1.28 7.66
C THR A 300 10.98 -1.82 8.57
N LYS A 301 9.90 -2.36 8.00
CA LYS A 301 8.66 -2.73 8.72
C LYS A 301 8.00 -1.56 9.46
N LEU A 302 8.26 -0.31 9.02
CA LEU A 302 7.67 0.90 9.61
C LEU A 302 6.30 1.26 9.01
N SER A 303 5.88 0.57 7.95
CA SER A 303 4.65 0.87 7.22
C SER A 303 3.39 0.80 8.08
N ALA A 304 3.29 -0.17 9.00
CA ALA A 304 2.14 -0.31 9.90
C ALA A 304 2.01 0.89 10.86
N PHE A 305 3.13 1.39 11.38
CA PHE A 305 3.14 2.57 12.23
C PHE A 305 2.83 3.86 11.47
N LEU A 306 3.33 3.95 10.23
CA LEU A 306 3.04 5.07 9.34
C LEU A 306 1.56 5.10 8.92
N SER A 307 0.92 3.95 8.72
CA SER A 307 -0.49 3.87 8.29
C SER A 307 -1.45 4.41 9.35
N LEU A 308 -1.17 4.16 10.63
CA LEU A 308 -1.96 4.66 11.76
C LEU A 308 -1.46 5.99 12.34
N GLY A 309 -0.36 6.53 11.78
CA GLY A 309 0.24 7.78 12.26
C GLY A 309 0.85 7.66 13.66
N CYS A 310 1.23 6.44 14.10
CA CYS A 310 2.06 6.24 15.30
C CYS A 310 3.49 6.76 15.09
N LEU A 311 3.89 6.92 13.83
CA LEU A 311 5.18 7.47 13.40
C LEU A 311 4.96 8.35 12.17
N THR A 312 5.76 9.41 12.03
CA THR A 312 5.74 10.26 10.83
C THR A 312 6.96 10.01 9.93
N SER A 313 6.82 10.34 8.66
CA SER A 313 7.94 10.31 7.72
C SER A 313 9.06 11.28 8.13
N ARG A 314 8.73 12.39 8.78
CA ARG A 314 9.70 13.39 9.28
C ARG A 314 10.50 12.86 10.46
N GLN A 315 9.88 12.12 11.39
CA GLN A 315 10.59 11.48 12.50
C GLN A 315 11.60 10.43 12.00
N ILE A 316 11.23 9.67 10.94
CA ILE A 316 12.19 8.75 10.31
C ILE A 316 13.35 9.54 9.71
N HIS A 317 13.04 10.59 8.98
CA HIS A 317 14.05 11.46 8.37
C HIS A 317 15.00 12.08 9.40
N GLU A 318 14.46 12.62 10.48
CA GLU A 318 15.24 13.20 11.58
C GLU A 318 16.23 12.19 12.17
N ALA A 319 15.79 10.96 12.45
CA ALA A 319 16.67 9.90 12.94
C ALA A 319 17.80 9.57 11.95
N LEU A 320 17.50 9.59 10.64
CA LEU A 320 18.54 9.40 9.60
C LEU A 320 19.51 10.57 9.56
N VAL A 321 19.04 11.82 9.68
CA VAL A 321 19.91 13.01 9.71
C VAL A 321 20.80 12.99 10.96
N GLN A 322 20.26 12.66 12.13
CA GLN A 322 21.03 12.54 13.35
C GLN A 322 22.15 11.50 13.26
N PHE A 323 21.89 10.38 12.58
CA PHE A 323 22.89 9.36 12.31
C PHE A 323 23.94 9.87 11.30
N GLU A 324 23.51 10.46 10.18
CA GLU A 324 24.38 10.93 9.11
C GLU A 324 25.31 12.07 9.53
N ASP A 325 24.81 12.99 10.36
CA ASP A 325 25.57 14.15 10.87
C ASP A 325 26.35 13.85 12.15
N GLY A 326 26.16 12.67 12.74
CA GLY A 326 26.86 12.28 13.96
C GLY A 326 26.43 13.10 15.19
N THR A 327 25.15 13.48 15.28
CA THR A 327 24.63 14.34 16.37
C THR A 327 23.93 13.55 17.46
N ASN A 328 23.61 12.28 17.25
CA ASN A 328 23.01 11.43 18.27
C ASN A 328 23.99 10.32 18.71
N GLU A 329 24.55 10.48 19.91
CA GLU A 329 25.55 9.58 20.51
C GLU A 329 25.07 8.09 20.63
N ASP A 330 23.77 7.83 20.65
CA ASP A 330 23.22 6.48 20.71
C ASP A 330 23.65 5.62 19.49
N PHE A 331 23.99 6.28 18.38
CA PHE A 331 24.36 5.65 17.12
C PHE A 331 25.87 5.63 16.84
N LYS A 332 26.71 6.15 17.75
CA LYS A 332 28.15 6.34 17.53
C LYS A 332 28.92 5.09 17.12
N ASP A 333 28.48 3.93 17.60
CA ASP A 333 29.13 2.64 17.30
C ASP A 333 28.63 2.01 15.99
N THR A 334 27.64 2.64 15.33
CA THR A 334 27.07 2.15 14.09
C THR A 334 27.95 2.54 12.90
N SER A 335 28.26 1.58 12.04
CA SER A 335 29.06 1.84 10.84
C SER A 335 28.42 2.91 9.95
N GLY A 336 29.19 3.93 9.59
CA GLY A 336 28.73 5.07 8.79
C GLY A 336 28.24 6.27 9.61
N TYR A 337 28.25 6.20 10.93
CA TYR A 337 27.89 7.32 11.81
C TYR A 337 28.78 8.56 11.52
N GLY A 338 28.14 9.71 11.34
CA GLY A 338 28.81 10.98 11.06
C GLY A 338 29.47 11.10 9.67
N LYS A 339 29.14 10.18 8.74
CA LYS A 339 29.75 10.17 7.38
C LYS A 339 28.86 10.69 6.27
N GLY A 340 27.72 11.30 6.62
CA GLY A 340 26.73 11.81 5.67
C GLY A 340 25.79 10.76 5.11
N GLU A 341 24.99 11.18 4.12
CA GLU A 341 24.01 10.33 3.43
C GLU A 341 24.68 9.15 2.74
N ASN A 342 24.13 7.94 2.92
CA ASN A 342 24.55 6.74 2.22
C ASN A 342 23.44 6.17 1.33
N ASP A 343 23.75 5.15 0.52
CA ASP A 343 22.81 4.53 -0.41
C ASP A 343 21.58 3.93 0.28
N GLY A 344 21.71 3.43 1.50
CA GLY A 344 20.59 2.85 2.26
C GLY A 344 19.66 3.94 2.78
N THR A 345 20.19 4.95 3.46
CA THR A 345 19.38 6.07 4.00
C THR A 345 18.72 6.87 2.89
N LYS A 346 19.41 7.08 1.77
CA LYS A 346 18.85 7.66 0.55
C LYS A 346 17.67 6.84 0.00
N ALA A 347 17.82 5.51 -0.03
CA ALA A 347 16.76 4.63 -0.51
C ALA A 347 15.54 4.64 0.43
N VAL A 348 15.71 4.80 1.74
CA VAL A 348 14.59 4.99 2.67
C VAL A 348 13.82 6.28 2.34
N ARG A 349 14.50 7.42 2.16
CA ARG A 349 13.86 8.68 1.75
C ARG A 349 13.09 8.55 0.45
N PHE A 350 13.60 7.77 -0.49
CA PHE A 350 12.91 7.49 -1.74
C PHE A 350 11.57 6.77 -1.52
N GLU A 351 11.50 5.80 -0.60
CA GLU A 351 10.24 5.10 -0.29
C GLU A 351 9.25 5.99 0.47
N LEU A 352 9.74 6.90 1.34
CA LEU A 352 8.89 7.88 2.01
C LEU A 352 8.26 8.84 0.98
N LEU A 353 9.03 9.31 0.00
CA LEU A 353 8.49 10.12 -1.10
C LEU A 353 7.51 9.33 -1.99
N TRP A 354 7.75 8.02 -2.19
CA TRP A 354 6.82 7.17 -2.93
C TRP A 354 5.46 7.07 -2.21
N ARG A 355 5.46 6.97 -0.89
CA ARG A 355 4.24 7.00 -0.08
C ARG A 355 3.50 8.33 -0.24
N ASP A 356 4.21 9.47 -0.18
CA ASP A 356 3.61 10.79 -0.43
C ASP A 356 2.95 10.85 -1.80
N TYR A 357 3.65 10.37 -2.83
CA TYR A 357 3.12 10.34 -4.19
C TYR A 357 1.80 9.55 -4.30
N MET A 358 1.70 8.39 -3.63
CA MET A 358 0.45 7.61 -3.61
C MET A 358 -0.70 8.37 -2.94
N ARG A 359 -0.43 9.11 -1.86
CA ARG A 359 -1.43 9.98 -1.21
C ARG A 359 -1.87 11.13 -2.11
N LEU A 360 -0.91 11.76 -2.80
CA LEU A 360 -1.19 12.81 -3.78
C LEU A 360 -1.98 12.29 -4.99
N CYS A 361 -1.72 11.07 -5.45
CA CYS A 361 -2.55 10.40 -6.46
C CYS A 361 -3.98 10.21 -5.96
N THR A 362 -4.17 9.80 -4.70
CA THR A 362 -5.51 9.69 -4.10
C THR A 362 -6.23 11.04 -4.08
N ARG A 363 -5.54 12.13 -3.70
CA ARG A 363 -6.05 13.50 -3.78
C ARG A 363 -6.48 13.88 -5.21
N LYS A 364 -5.65 13.53 -6.20
CA LYS A 364 -5.90 13.85 -7.62
C LYS A 364 -7.05 13.05 -8.21
N PHE A 365 -7.07 11.74 -7.96
CA PHE A 365 -7.95 10.83 -8.69
C PHE A 365 -9.22 10.45 -7.92
N GLN A 366 -9.27 10.72 -6.62
CA GLN A 366 -10.46 10.56 -5.77
C GLN A 366 -11.11 9.17 -5.94
N GLU A 367 -12.38 9.11 -6.33
CA GLU A 367 -13.16 7.87 -6.49
C GLU A 367 -12.60 6.90 -7.54
N LYS A 368 -11.77 7.39 -8.50
CA LYS A 368 -11.12 6.52 -9.48
C LYS A 368 -10.17 5.50 -8.82
N LEU A 369 -9.78 5.77 -7.56
CA LEU A 369 -8.98 4.83 -6.77
C LEU A 369 -9.65 3.45 -6.63
N PHE A 370 -10.99 3.39 -6.60
CA PHE A 370 -11.77 2.17 -6.37
C PHE A 370 -12.44 1.61 -7.63
N ARG A 371 -12.39 2.34 -8.75
CA ARG A 371 -13.01 1.90 -10.01
C ARG A 371 -12.18 0.81 -10.67
N VAL A 372 -12.83 -0.19 -11.24
CA VAL A 372 -12.16 -1.27 -11.97
C VAL A 372 -11.30 -0.75 -13.12
N THR A 373 -11.72 0.35 -13.74
CA THR A 373 -11.01 1.05 -14.83
C THR A 373 -9.80 1.86 -14.36
N GLY A 374 -9.66 2.06 -13.03
CA GLY A 374 -8.55 2.72 -12.39
C GLY A 374 -8.35 4.20 -12.77
N PHE A 375 -7.16 4.70 -12.50
CA PHE A 375 -6.77 6.09 -12.80
C PHE A 375 -6.75 6.43 -14.29
N LYS A 376 -6.51 5.41 -15.13
CA LYS A 376 -6.48 5.55 -16.60
C LYS A 376 -7.85 5.58 -17.24
N GLU A 377 -8.90 5.22 -16.48
CA GLU A 377 -10.24 5.04 -17.01
C GLU A 377 -10.25 4.09 -18.23
N ASP A 378 -9.43 3.03 -18.15
CA ASP A 378 -9.32 2.00 -19.18
C ASP A 378 -10.53 1.06 -19.08
N ASP A 379 -11.49 1.25 -19.94
CA ASP A 379 -12.74 0.48 -20.02
C ASP A 379 -12.62 -0.81 -20.85
N THR A 380 -11.42 -1.14 -21.34
CA THR A 380 -11.18 -2.39 -22.06
C THR A 380 -11.54 -3.57 -21.16
N PRO A 381 -12.43 -4.49 -21.58
CA PRO A 381 -12.77 -5.67 -20.79
C PRO A 381 -11.54 -6.58 -20.60
N LYS A 382 -11.07 -6.68 -19.34
CA LYS A 382 -9.85 -7.43 -19.01
C LYS A 382 -10.03 -8.41 -17.88
N TRP A 383 -11.14 -8.31 -17.14
CA TRP A 383 -11.26 -8.91 -15.84
C TRP A 383 -12.39 -9.92 -15.78
N LYS A 384 -12.08 -11.12 -15.28
CA LYS A 384 -13.03 -12.12 -14.86
C LYS A 384 -13.43 -11.85 -13.42
N THR A 385 -14.67 -12.14 -13.07
CA THR A 385 -15.18 -11.94 -11.73
C THR A 385 -15.75 -13.23 -11.14
N ALA A 386 -15.68 -13.33 -9.81
CA ALA A 386 -16.28 -14.41 -9.02
C ALA A 386 -17.69 -14.07 -8.50
N ASN A 387 -18.24 -12.90 -8.88
CA ASN A 387 -19.58 -12.46 -8.50
C ASN A 387 -20.36 -12.04 -9.74
N ALA A 388 -21.54 -12.65 -9.94
CA ALA A 388 -22.41 -12.37 -11.07
C ALA A 388 -22.88 -10.90 -11.15
N GLU A 389 -23.01 -10.21 -10.01
CA GLU A 389 -23.39 -8.79 -9.93
C GLU A 389 -22.33 -7.85 -10.50
N HIS A 390 -21.07 -8.31 -10.62
CA HIS A 390 -19.93 -7.51 -11.07
C HIS A 390 -19.39 -7.97 -12.43
N VAL A 391 -20.12 -8.79 -13.17
CA VAL A 391 -19.74 -9.22 -14.53
C VAL A 391 -19.75 -8.01 -15.47
N ILE A 392 -18.60 -7.77 -16.11
CA ILE A 392 -18.39 -6.62 -17.00
C ILE A 392 -18.80 -6.96 -18.45
N THR A 393 -18.67 -8.24 -18.85
CA THR A 393 -19.04 -8.73 -20.19
C THR A 393 -20.11 -9.80 -20.06
N GLU A 394 -20.96 -9.97 -21.06
CA GLU A 394 -22.06 -10.95 -21.03
C GLU A 394 -21.62 -12.37 -20.70
N ASP A 395 -20.40 -12.74 -21.12
CA ASP A 395 -19.84 -14.08 -20.97
C ASP A 395 -18.72 -14.20 -19.91
N ASN A 396 -18.51 -13.18 -19.08
CA ASN A 396 -17.40 -13.14 -18.11
C ASN A 396 -16.04 -13.53 -18.75
N LEU A 397 -15.78 -13.06 -19.96
CA LEU A 397 -14.62 -13.42 -20.79
C LEU A 397 -14.48 -14.93 -21.04
N GLY A 398 -15.58 -15.62 -21.22
CA GLY A 398 -15.63 -17.06 -21.50
C GLY A 398 -15.38 -17.95 -20.27
N ALA A 399 -15.50 -17.42 -19.06
CA ALA A 399 -15.29 -18.18 -17.83
C ALA A 399 -16.56 -18.21 -16.97
N SER A 400 -16.92 -19.36 -16.42
CA SER A 400 -18.03 -19.41 -15.45
C SER A 400 -17.67 -18.68 -14.16
N VAL A 401 -18.66 -18.02 -13.55
CA VAL A 401 -18.49 -17.34 -12.27
C VAL A 401 -18.02 -18.32 -11.17
N ASP A 402 -18.56 -19.56 -11.18
CA ASP A 402 -18.20 -20.59 -10.21
C ASP A 402 -16.77 -21.09 -10.36
N ASP A 403 -16.27 -21.22 -11.59
CA ASP A 403 -14.87 -21.62 -11.81
C ASP A 403 -13.90 -20.52 -11.38
N ILE A 404 -14.28 -19.25 -11.62
CA ILE A 404 -13.49 -18.13 -11.11
C ILE A 404 -13.53 -18.05 -9.59
N LYS A 405 -14.68 -18.35 -8.97
CA LYS A 405 -14.81 -18.40 -7.51
C LYS A 405 -13.91 -19.49 -6.91
N LYS A 406 -13.88 -20.69 -7.48
CA LYS A 406 -12.98 -21.78 -7.05
C LYS A 406 -11.51 -21.39 -7.24
N THR A 407 -11.17 -20.82 -8.38
CA THR A 407 -9.80 -20.34 -8.66
C THR A 407 -9.37 -19.26 -7.68
N LEU A 408 -10.25 -18.28 -7.41
CA LEU A 408 -10.00 -17.22 -6.46
C LEU A 408 -9.82 -17.78 -5.04
N GLN A 409 -10.68 -18.72 -4.60
CA GLN A 409 -10.56 -19.34 -3.30
C GLN A 409 -9.20 -20.01 -3.12
N ARG A 410 -8.75 -20.81 -4.08
CA ARG A 410 -7.43 -21.44 -4.05
C ARG A 410 -6.27 -20.44 -4.03
N PHE A 411 -6.44 -19.33 -4.75
CA PHE A 411 -5.48 -18.23 -4.69
C PHE A 411 -5.43 -17.59 -3.30
N LEU A 412 -6.56 -17.34 -2.68
CA LEU A 412 -6.63 -16.74 -1.33
C LEU A 412 -6.07 -17.68 -0.26
N GLU A 413 -6.33 -18.99 -0.36
CA GLU A 413 -5.84 -20.03 0.56
C GLU A 413 -4.34 -20.35 0.41
N GLY A 414 -3.71 -19.90 -0.70
CA GLY A 414 -2.32 -20.25 -1.00
C GLY A 414 -2.15 -21.74 -1.36
N THR A 415 -3.01 -22.24 -2.26
CA THR A 415 -3.01 -23.63 -2.77
C THR A 415 -2.99 -23.70 -4.29
N THR A 416 -2.38 -22.70 -4.93
CA THR A 416 -2.34 -22.58 -6.39
C THR A 416 -1.40 -23.58 -7.07
N GLY A 417 -0.43 -24.12 -6.36
CA GLY A 417 0.69 -24.91 -6.87
C GLY A 417 1.88 -24.07 -7.32
N MET A 418 1.85 -22.75 -7.07
CA MET A 418 2.90 -21.81 -7.40
C MET A 418 3.58 -21.33 -6.11
N GLY A 419 4.73 -21.92 -5.74
CA GLY A 419 5.34 -21.83 -4.43
C GLY A 419 5.48 -20.42 -3.86
N LEU A 420 5.97 -19.44 -4.65
CA LEU A 420 6.13 -18.05 -4.19
C LEU A 420 4.78 -17.39 -3.88
N ILE A 421 3.75 -17.68 -4.67
CA ILE A 421 2.41 -17.12 -4.49
C ILE A 421 1.76 -17.74 -3.26
N ASP A 422 1.80 -19.05 -3.13
CA ASP A 422 1.22 -19.80 -2.02
C ASP A 422 1.88 -19.43 -0.70
N ALA A 423 3.22 -19.34 -0.67
CA ALA A 423 3.96 -18.88 0.50
C ALA A 423 3.56 -17.47 0.94
N SER A 424 3.41 -16.56 -0.03
CA SER A 424 3.04 -15.17 0.23
C SER A 424 1.63 -15.02 0.80
N GLN A 425 0.68 -15.80 0.30
CA GLN A 425 -0.69 -15.81 0.80
C GLN A 425 -0.77 -16.42 2.20
N ARG A 426 -0.10 -17.56 2.44
CA ARG A 426 -0.06 -18.20 3.76
C ARG A 426 0.64 -17.33 4.81
N GLU A 427 1.76 -16.67 4.47
CA GLU A 427 2.38 -15.69 5.36
C GLU A 427 1.41 -14.55 5.70
N LEU A 428 0.72 -14.01 4.71
CA LEU A 428 -0.27 -12.94 4.91
C LEU A 428 -1.40 -13.35 5.84
N ILE A 429 -1.99 -14.52 5.63
CA ILE A 429 -3.08 -15.06 6.47
C ILE A 429 -2.65 -15.18 7.93
N HIS A 430 -1.46 -15.72 8.16
CA HIS A 430 -1.00 -16.05 9.51
C HIS A 430 -0.36 -14.89 10.27
N THR A 431 0.12 -13.86 9.58
CA THR A 431 0.91 -12.78 10.20
C THR A 431 0.35 -11.39 9.96
N GLY A 432 -0.57 -11.23 9.02
CA GLY A 432 -1.03 -9.92 8.57
C GLY A 432 0.01 -9.12 7.79
N TYR A 433 1.11 -9.77 7.38
CA TYR A 433 2.19 -9.10 6.67
C TYR A 433 2.80 -10.01 5.60
N THR A 434 3.28 -9.41 4.52
CA THR A 434 4.17 -10.04 3.55
C THR A 434 5.05 -8.97 2.89
N SER A 435 6.22 -9.36 2.39
CA SER A 435 7.19 -8.40 1.85
C SER A 435 6.68 -7.70 0.58
N ASN A 436 7.17 -6.49 0.31
CA ASN A 436 6.82 -5.75 -0.92
C ASN A 436 7.07 -6.57 -2.19
N ARG A 437 8.16 -7.35 -2.23
CA ARG A 437 8.47 -8.21 -3.38
C ARG A 437 7.43 -9.31 -3.57
N ALA A 438 6.97 -9.93 -2.49
CA ALA A 438 5.89 -10.91 -2.50
C ALA A 438 4.59 -10.28 -3.00
N ARG A 439 4.19 -9.11 -2.47
CA ARG A 439 2.96 -8.38 -2.87
C ARG A 439 2.92 -8.12 -4.37
N GLN A 440 4.03 -7.70 -4.97
CA GLN A 440 4.11 -7.45 -6.42
C GLN A 440 3.88 -8.72 -7.25
N ASN A 441 4.41 -9.86 -6.80
CA ASN A 441 4.23 -11.14 -7.48
C ASN A 441 2.78 -11.63 -7.34
N VAL A 442 2.20 -11.54 -6.15
CA VAL A 442 0.79 -11.90 -5.88
C VAL A 442 -0.15 -11.07 -6.74
N ALA A 443 0.03 -9.75 -6.79
CA ALA A 443 -0.80 -8.86 -7.60
C ALA A 443 -0.67 -9.16 -9.10
N SER A 444 0.55 -9.39 -9.59
CA SER A 444 0.79 -9.78 -10.98
C SER A 444 0.20 -11.16 -11.31
N PHE A 445 0.23 -12.10 -10.38
CA PHE A 445 -0.33 -13.43 -10.60
C PHE A 445 -1.86 -13.37 -10.74
N LEU A 446 -2.55 -12.70 -9.80
CA LEU A 446 -3.99 -12.52 -9.88
C LEU A 446 -4.41 -11.82 -11.18
N THR A 447 -3.76 -10.71 -11.51
CA THR A 447 -4.21 -9.82 -12.59
C THR A 447 -3.74 -10.24 -13.98
N LYS A 448 -2.48 -10.68 -14.14
CA LYS A 448 -1.86 -10.96 -15.44
C LYS A 448 -1.84 -12.43 -15.81
N HIS A 449 -1.78 -13.33 -14.83
CA HIS A 449 -1.77 -14.76 -15.09
C HIS A 449 -3.16 -15.39 -15.00
N LEU A 450 -4.00 -14.96 -14.05
CA LEU A 450 -5.37 -15.46 -13.88
C LEU A 450 -6.41 -14.59 -14.59
N GLY A 451 -6.13 -13.30 -14.79
CA GLY A 451 -7.06 -12.34 -15.41
C GLY A 451 -8.28 -12.02 -14.52
N ILE A 452 -8.13 -12.16 -13.20
CA ILE A 452 -9.19 -11.88 -12.23
C ILE A 452 -9.14 -10.42 -11.80
N ASP A 453 -10.31 -9.84 -11.56
CA ASP A 453 -10.46 -8.44 -11.11
C ASP A 453 -9.54 -8.14 -9.92
N TRP A 454 -8.69 -7.15 -10.13
CA TRP A 454 -7.66 -6.73 -9.18
C TRP A 454 -8.22 -6.26 -7.84
N ARG A 455 -9.48 -5.81 -7.80
CA ARG A 455 -10.14 -5.33 -6.59
C ARG A 455 -10.33 -6.42 -5.54
N TYR A 456 -10.51 -7.69 -5.95
CA TYR A 456 -10.50 -8.81 -4.98
C TYR A 456 -9.20 -8.86 -4.18
N GLY A 457 -8.08 -8.68 -4.85
CA GLY A 457 -6.78 -8.65 -4.18
C GLY A 457 -6.59 -7.41 -3.32
N ALA A 458 -7.05 -6.24 -3.77
CA ALA A 458 -6.98 -5.00 -3.00
C ALA A 458 -7.79 -5.10 -1.70
N GLU A 459 -9.01 -5.62 -1.75
CA GLU A 459 -9.87 -5.86 -0.58
C GLU A 459 -9.34 -6.97 0.33
N TRP A 460 -8.73 -8.02 -0.24
CA TRP A 460 -8.05 -9.06 0.53
C TRP A 460 -6.88 -8.49 1.34
N TYR A 461 -6.12 -7.58 0.77
CA TYR A 461 -5.04 -6.89 1.46
C TYR A 461 -5.57 -5.85 2.46
N GLU A 462 -6.69 -5.19 2.16
CA GLU A 462 -7.40 -4.36 3.12
C GLU A 462 -7.82 -5.15 4.36
N TYR A 463 -8.32 -6.38 4.17
CA TYR A 463 -8.75 -7.26 5.24
C TYR A 463 -7.57 -7.69 6.13
N LEU A 464 -6.46 -8.16 5.56
CA LEU A 464 -5.42 -8.86 6.32
C LEU A 464 -4.24 -7.98 6.74
N LEU A 465 -3.81 -7.02 5.91
CA LEU A 465 -2.57 -6.29 6.15
C LEU A 465 -2.64 -5.41 7.40
N VAL A 466 -1.69 -5.60 8.33
CA VAL A 466 -1.49 -4.70 9.49
C VAL A 466 -1.09 -3.29 9.07
N ASP A 467 -0.43 -3.15 7.90
CA ASP A 467 0.05 -1.90 7.35
C ASP A 467 -0.85 -1.34 6.24
N TYR A 468 -2.12 -1.75 6.21
CA TYR A 468 -3.07 -1.20 5.25
C TYR A 468 -3.14 0.32 5.34
N ASP A 469 -2.88 0.96 4.23
CA ASP A 469 -3.07 2.37 3.95
C ASP A 469 -3.84 2.46 2.64
N VAL A 470 -4.98 3.16 2.64
CA VAL A 470 -5.90 3.19 1.50
C VAL A 470 -5.20 3.67 0.23
N SER A 471 -4.41 4.74 0.33
CA SER A 471 -3.70 5.31 -0.82
C SER A 471 -2.65 4.35 -1.37
N SER A 472 -1.81 3.78 -0.49
CA SER A 472 -0.74 2.88 -0.88
C SER A 472 -1.27 1.55 -1.40
N ASN A 473 -2.25 0.94 -0.73
CA ASN A 473 -2.79 -0.36 -1.12
C ASN A 473 -3.46 -0.30 -2.49
N TRP A 474 -4.50 0.53 -2.63
CA TRP A 474 -5.30 0.58 -3.84
C TRP A 474 -4.52 1.10 -5.05
N SER A 475 -3.65 2.11 -4.88
CA SER A 475 -2.80 2.60 -5.96
C SER A 475 -1.77 1.58 -6.43
N ASN A 476 -1.16 0.79 -5.51
CA ASN A 476 -0.21 -0.26 -5.90
C ASN A 476 -0.89 -1.43 -6.61
N TRP A 477 -2.10 -1.80 -6.23
CA TRP A 477 -2.89 -2.79 -6.96
C TRP A 477 -3.20 -2.32 -8.38
N GLN A 478 -3.67 -1.08 -8.56
CA GLN A 478 -3.85 -0.47 -9.89
C GLN A 478 -2.55 -0.40 -10.69
N TYR A 479 -1.43 -0.07 -10.01
CA TYR A 479 -0.11 0.02 -10.64
C TYR A 479 0.30 -1.31 -11.29
N VAL A 480 0.17 -2.43 -10.56
CA VAL A 480 0.49 -3.77 -11.08
C VAL A 480 -0.57 -4.25 -12.07
N ALA A 481 -1.85 -3.98 -11.82
CA ALA A 481 -2.95 -4.31 -12.73
C ALA A 481 -2.84 -3.61 -14.10
N GLY A 482 -2.09 -2.48 -14.18
CA GLY A 482 -1.87 -1.74 -15.41
C GLY A 482 -2.90 -0.65 -15.67
N VAL A 483 -3.86 -0.45 -14.78
CA VAL A 483 -4.90 0.61 -14.84
C VAL A 483 -4.54 1.87 -14.05
N GLY A 484 -3.42 1.82 -13.29
CA GLY A 484 -2.88 2.95 -12.51
C GLY A 484 -1.72 3.66 -13.23
N ASN A 485 -0.88 4.33 -12.44
CA ASN A 485 0.20 5.22 -12.91
C ASN A 485 1.46 4.51 -13.42
N ASP A 486 1.45 3.17 -13.61
CA ASP A 486 2.61 2.49 -14.21
C ASP A 486 2.75 2.86 -15.69
N PRO A 487 3.90 3.43 -16.10
CA PRO A 487 4.15 3.74 -17.51
C PRO A 487 4.27 2.49 -18.39
N ARG A 488 4.54 1.32 -17.79
CA ARG A 488 4.60 0.02 -18.52
C ARG A 488 3.22 -0.59 -18.75
N GLY A 489 2.21 -0.18 -17.98
CA GLY A 489 0.85 -0.68 -18.10
C GLY A 489 0.78 -2.20 -18.07
N ASP A 490 0.09 -2.79 -19.06
CA ASP A 490 -0.09 -4.24 -19.17
C ASP A 490 1.19 -5.03 -19.42
N ASN A 491 2.29 -4.38 -19.84
CA ASN A 491 3.57 -5.04 -20.06
C ASN A 491 4.35 -5.38 -18.77
N ARG A 492 3.85 -4.95 -17.59
CA ARG A 492 4.45 -5.33 -16.32
C ARG A 492 3.92 -6.69 -15.86
N ILE A 493 4.61 -7.74 -16.27
CA ILE A 493 4.29 -9.11 -15.88
C ILE A 493 5.48 -9.70 -15.12
N PHE A 494 5.24 -10.16 -13.90
CA PHE A 494 6.24 -10.89 -13.13
C PHE A 494 6.06 -12.39 -13.36
N ASN A 495 7.14 -13.09 -13.70
CA ASN A 495 7.15 -14.54 -13.71
C ASN A 495 7.47 -15.02 -12.28
N PRO A 496 6.53 -15.62 -11.55
CA PRO A 496 6.71 -15.97 -10.14
C PRO A 496 7.83 -16.99 -9.90
N ILE A 497 8.10 -17.89 -10.85
CA ILE A 497 9.17 -18.86 -10.75
C ILE A 497 10.52 -18.16 -10.87
N LYS A 498 10.68 -17.30 -11.89
CA LYS A 498 11.91 -16.51 -12.03
C LYS A 498 12.14 -15.62 -10.80
N GLN A 499 11.09 -15.00 -10.29
CA GLN A 499 11.19 -14.15 -9.10
C GLN A 499 11.55 -14.98 -7.85
N ALA A 500 11.08 -16.21 -7.73
CA ALA A 500 11.49 -17.11 -6.66
C ALA A 500 13.00 -17.44 -6.76
N PHE A 501 13.51 -17.77 -7.93
CA PHE A 501 14.97 -17.97 -8.13
C PHE A 501 15.79 -16.70 -7.81
N ASP A 502 15.28 -15.52 -8.12
CA ASP A 502 15.98 -14.26 -7.88
C ASP A 502 16.04 -13.90 -6.36
N TYR A 503 14.96 -14.17 -5.60
CA TYR A 503 14.76 -13.66 -4.24
C TYR A 503 14.67 -14.71 -3.13
N ASP A 504 14.39 -15.98 -3.47
CA ASP A 504 14.40 -17.15 -2.56
C ASP A 504 15.39 -18.23 -3.07
N LYS A 505 16.64 -17.86 -3.20
CA LYS A 505 17.69 -18.63 -3.89
C LYS A 505 17.89 -20.06 -3.35
N LYS A 506 17.43 -20.33 -2.14
CA LYS A 506 17.51 -21.64 -1.48
C LYS A 506 16.14 -22.29 -1.24
N GLY A 507 15.05 -21.63 -1.64
CA GLY A 507 13.70 -22.10 -1.36
C GLY A 507 13.31 -22.05 0.11
N GLU A 508 14.04 -21.30 0.94
CA GLU A 508 13.81 -21.23 2.39
C GLU A 508 12.47 -20.58 2.72
N TYR A 509 12.11 -19.52 1.99
CA TYR A 509 10.85 -18.82 2.18
C TYR A 509 9.65 -19.71 1.78
N VAL A 510 9.73 -20.31 0.60
CA VAL A 510 8.65 -21.19 0.14
C VAL A 510 8.51 -22.39 1.06
N LYS A 511 9.60 -23.07 1.44
CA LYS A 511 9.57 -24.22 2.36
C LYS A 511 9.11 -23.86 3.77
N ALA A 512 9.31 -22.63 4.21
CA ALA A 512 8.81 -22.18 5.51
C ALA A 512 7.27 -22.17 5.56
N TRP A 513 6.63 -21.67 4.49
CA TRP A 513 5.19 -21.44 4.44
C TRP A 513 4.40 -22.52 3.68
N VAL A 514 5.00 -23.19 2.69
CA VAL A 514 4.37 -24.26 1.90
C VAL A 514 5.00 -25.59 2.32
N VAL A 515 4.42 -26.20 3.35
CA VAL A 515 4.97 -27.40 4.01
C VAL A 515 5.10 -28.57 3.07
N GLU A 516 4.25 -28.68 2.07
CA GLU A 516 4.23 -29.70 1.02
C GLU A 516 5.53 -29.72 0.21
N THR A 517 6.24 -28.58 0.14
CA THR A 517 7.47 -28.47 -0.65
C THR A 517 8.75 -28.82 0.15
N ARG A 518 8.63 -29.08 1.46
CA ARG A 518 9.80 -29.26 2.35
C ARG A 518 10.71 -30.43 1.95
N GLY A 519 10.11 -31.53 1.47
CA GLY A 519 10.84 -32.72 1.04
C GLY A 519 11.40 -32.63 -0.37
N LEU A 520 11.11 -31.58 -1.12
CA LEU A 520 11.57 -31.41 -2.49
C LEU A 520 12.99 -30.88 -2.52
N GLU A 521 13.86 -31.51 -3.31
CA GLU A 521 15.28 -31.14 -3.44
C GLU A 521 15.50 -30.08 -4.53
N LYS A 522 14.84 -30.25 -5.68
CA LYS A 522 14.98 -29.36 -6.83
C LYS A 522 14.17 -28.09 -6.62
N LEU A 523 14.82 -26.94 -6.78
CA LEU A 523 14.15 -25.63 -6.60
C LEU A 523 13.01 -25.40 -7.59
N GLU A 524 13.10 -25.93 -8.80
CA GLU A 524 12.01 -25.89 -9.80
C GLU A 524 10.75 -26.50 -9.23
N ASN A 525 10.88 -27.63 -8.53
CA ASN A 525 9.75 -28.34 -7.92
C ASN A 525 9.23 -27.62 -6.69
N VAL A 526 10.12 -26.98 -5.91
CA VAL A 526 9.73 -26.11 -4.78
C VAL A 526 8.91 -24.91 -5.27
N PHE A 527 9.29 -24.33 -6.40
CA PHE A 527 8.64 -23.12 -6.93
C PHE A 527 7.42 -23.41 -7.81
N GLN A 528 7.31 -24.62 -8.37
CA GLN A 528 6.14 -25.11 -9.09
C GLN A 528 5.98 -26.61 -8.85
N ILE A 529 5.23 -26.99 -7.82
CA ILE A 529 5.15 -28.35 -7.30
C ILE A 529 4.69 -29.37 -8.35
N SER A 530 3.86 -28.97 -9.31
CA SER A 530 3.35 -29.83 -10.40
C SER A 530 4.42 -30.25 -11.43
N THR A 531 5.66 -29.80 -11.30
CA THR A 531 6.81 -30.24 -12.13
C THR A 531 7.60 -31.38 -11.50
N THR A 532 7.22 -31.80 -10.29
CA THR A 532 7.87 -32.89 -9.57
C THR A 532 7.66 -34.24 -10.27
N SER A 533 8.69 -35.06 -10.26
CA SER A 533 8.62 -36.42 -10.86
C SER A 533 7.62 -37.30 -10.09
N HIS A 534 7.01 -38.27 -10.80
CA HIS A 534 6.04 -39.18 -10.18
C HIS A 534 6.65 -39.95 -9.01
N GLU A 535 7.90 -40.42 -9.15
CA GLU A 535 8.66 -41.12 -8.12
C GLU A 535 8.80 -40.27 -6.84
N ASP A 536 9.18 -38.98 -6.97
CA ASP A 536 9.28 -38.09 -5.84
C ASP A 536 7.93 -37.74 -5.19
N LEU A 537 6.88 -37.63 -6.01
CA LEU A 537 5.51 -37.41 -5.54
C LEU A 537 5.00 -38.61 -4.71
N GLU A 538 5.21 -39.84 -5.18
CA GLU A 538 4.86 -41.06 -4.44
C GLU A 538 5.65 -41.15 -3.12
N ARG A 539 6.96 -40.96 -3.19
CA ARG A 539 7.86 -41.01 -2.02
C ARG A 539 7.48 -39.99 -0.93
N LEU A 540 6.96 -38.85 -1.32
CA LEU A 540 6.58 -37.77 -0.42
C LEU A 540 5.10 -37.77 -0.05
N GLY A 541 4.28 -38.69 -0.60
CA GLY A 541 2.84 -38.75 -0.37
C GLY A 541 2.08 -37.56 -0.94
N LEU A 542 2.55 -37.01 -2.06
CA LEU A 542 2.00 -35.81 -2.71
C LEU A 542 1.21 -36.11 -3.99
N SER A 543 1.07 -37.38 -4.40
CA SER A 543 0.44 -37.77 -5.67
C SER A 543 -0.99 -37.26 -5.80
N ASP A 544 -1.76 -37.26 -4.71
CA ASP A 544 -3.16 -36.83 -4.67
C ASP A 544 -3.31 -35.37 -4.25
N ASN A 545 -2.21 -34.65 -4.02
CA ASN A 545 -2.28 -33.26 -3.60
C ASN A 545 -2.83 -32.37 -4.73
N GLN A 546 -3.85 -31.56 -4.43
CA GLN A 546 -4.52 -30.71 -5.40
C GLN A 546 -3.57 -29.73 -6.12
N MET A 547 -2.53 -29.24 -5.45
CA MET A 547 -1.52 -28.37 -6.08
C MET A 547 -0.71 -29.08 -7.16
N VAL A 548 -0.70 -30.41 -7.15
CA VAL A 548 -0.03 -31.29 -8.13
C VAL A 548 -1.00 -31.72 -9.22
N THR A 549 -2.16 -32.26 -8.80
CA THR A 549 -3.14 -32.87 -9.73
C THR A 549 -3.91 -31.84 -10.53
N ASP A 550 -4.21 -30.70 -9.90
CA ASP A 550 -4.99 -29.60 -10.51
C ASP A 550 -4.37 -28.23 -10.16
N PRO A 551 -3.15 -27.92 -10.60
CA PRO A 551 -2.55 -26.61 -10.36
C PRO A 551 -3.33 -25.51 -11.06
N VAL A 552 -3.60 -24.40 -10.35
CA VAL A 552 -4.37 -23.26 -10.88
C VAL A 552 -3.75 -22.69 -12.16
N LYS A 553 -2.42 -22.71 -12.24
CA LYS A 553 -1.67 -22.26 -13.42
C LYS A 553 -0.34 -22.98 -13.52
N LYS A 554 -0.02 -23.45 -14.74
CA LYS A 554 1.33 -23.93 -15.08
C LYS A 554 2.05 -22.86 -15.89
N ILE A 555 3.33 -22.63 -15.58
CA ILE A 555 4.19 -21.70 -16.29
C ILE A 555 5.41 -22.46 -16.78
N ASP A 556 5.63 -22.45 -18.09
CA ASP A 556 6.81 -23.06 -18.69
C ASP A 556 8.05 -22.24 -18.32
N PHE A 557 8.98 -22.87 -17.65
CA PHE A 557 10.23 -22.29 -17.21
C PHE A 557 11.38 -23.29 -17.44
N SER A 558 12.47 -22.81 -18.04
CA SER A 558 13.71 -23.58 -18.16
C SER A 558 14.81 -22.87 -17.38
N VAL A 559 15.48 -23.60 -16.48
CA VAL A 559 16.66 -23.12 -15.72
C VAL A 559 17.89 -23.07 -16.63
N GLU A 560 17.99 -23.99 -17.56
CA GLU A 560 19.01 -24.00 -18.62
C GLU A 560 18.65 -22.95 -19.67
N GLY A 561 19.04 -21.73 -19.49
CA GLY A 561 18.84 -20.56 -20.32
C GLY A 561 18.08 -20.75 -21.64
N LYS A 562 17.21 -19.85 -22.01
CA LYS A 562 16.39 -19.91 -23.23
C LYS A 562 17.21 -20.48 -24.40
N PRO A 563 16.73 -21.51 -25.13
CA PRO A 563 17.35 -21.91 -26.39
C PRO A 563 17.45 -20.65 -27.27
N LYS A 564 18.64 -20.42 -27.85
CA LYS A 564 18.95 -19.26 -28.71
C LYS A 564 18.18 -19.28 -30.05
N ASN A 565 17.07 -19.95 -30.19
CA ASN A 565 16.30 -20.04 -31.43
C ASN A 565 14.87 -19.56 -31.23
N GLY A 566 14.61 -18.36 -31.71
CA GLY A 566 13.29 -17.79 -31.85
C GLY A 566 13.32 -16.27 -31.91
N ARG A 567 13.96 -15.68 -32.94
CA ARG A 567 13.60 -14.32 -33.37
C ARG A 567 12.11 -14.32 -33.67
N ARG A 568 11.30 -13.85 -32.74
CA ARG A 568 9.92 -13.43 -33.03
C ARG A 568 10.03 -12.32 -34.07
N GLN A 569 9.65 -12.61 -35.30
CA GLN A 569 9.36 -11.63 -36.33
C GLN A 569 8.21 -10.76 -35.78
N TYR A 570 8.50 -9.53 -35.41
CA TYR A 570 7.47 -8.53 -35.22
C TYR A 570 6.84 -8.28 -36.59
N ALA A 571 5.64 -8.82 -36.80
CA ALA A 571 4.80 -8.47 -37.95
C ALA A 571 4.40 -7.00 -37.80
N ASN A 572 5.09 -6.15 -38.52
CA ASN A 572 4.71 -4.77 -38.76
C ASN A 572 3.39 -4.74 -39.56
N ARG A 573 2.25 -4.66 -38.87
CA ARG A 573 1.00 -4.26 -39.52
C ARG A 573 1.05 -2.75 -39.78
N ARG A 574 1.71 -2.36 -40.87
CA ARG A 574 1.45 -1.08 -41.53
C ARG A 574 0.10 -1.18 -42.24
N ARG A 575 -0.88 -0.47 -41.76
CA ARG A 575 -2.09 -0.14 -42.50
C ARG A 575 -1.70 0.67 -43.74
N GLY A 576 -1.73 0.03 -44.92
CA GLY A 576 -1.64 0.71 -46.18
C GLY A 576 -2.96 1.40 -46.50
N ARG A 577 -2.90 2.70 -46.62
CA ARG A 577 -3.93 3.50 -47.34
C ARG A 577 -3.55 3.50 -48.81
N GLY A 578 -4.41 2.93 -49.64
CA GLY A 578 -4.22 2.91 -51.08
C GLY A 578 -4.30 4.28 -51.70
N ASN A 579 -3.50 4.49 -52.71
CA ASN A 579 -3.84 5.38 -53.80
C ASN A 579 -3.34 4.75 -55.12
N GLN A 580 -4.25 4.64 -56.07
CA GLN A 580 -4.02 4.16 -57.44
C GLN A 580 -3.29 5.29 -58.20
N ASN A 581 -2.27 4.95 -59.00
CA ASN A 581 -2.24 5.24 -60.43
C ASN A 581 -1.00 4.65 -61.12
N GLY A 582 -1.21 4.17 -62.27
CA GLY A 582 -0.64 3.40 -63.28
C GLY A 582 0.73 3.73 -63.89
N GLY A 583 1.21 2.77 -64.68
CA GLY A 583 2.15 3.02 -65.75
C GLY A 583 3.29 1.99 -65.94
N HIS A 584 3.11 1.02 -66.77
CA HIS A 584 3.93 0.35 -67.78
C HIS A 584 5.48 0.22 -67.71
N GLY A 585 5.91 -1.01 -68.02
CA GLY A 585 7.12 -1.32 -68.81
C GLY A 585 8.19 -2.13 -68.06
N GLY A 586 8.37 -3.39 -68.24
CA GLY A 586 9.04 -4.03 -69.34
C GLY A 586 10.40 -4.60 -68.97
N GLY A 587 10.63 -5.93 -69.16
CA GLY A 587 11.95 -6.42 -69.44
C GLY A 587 12.53 -7.48 -68.45
N GLY A 588 12.51 -8.70 -68.83
CA GLY A 588 12.90 -9.96 -68.31
C GLY A 588 14.40 -10.27 -68.14
N PRO A 589 14.82 -11.53 -68.19
CA PRO A 589 15.57 -12.15 -67.11
C PRO A 589 17.01 -12.58 -67.46
N ARG A 590 17.82 -12.90 -66.45
CA ARG A 590 18.92 -13.90 -66.63
C ARG A 590 19.46 -14.41 -65.27
N GLY A 591 19.69 -15.70 -65.27
CA GLY A 591 20.07 -16.57 -64.15
C GLY A 591 21.59 -16.66 -63.89
N PRO A 592 22.01 -17.69 -63.12
CA PRO A 592 23.23 -17.71 -62.32
C PRO A 592 24.46 -18.31 -63.01
N PRO A 593 25.62 -18.31 -62.38
CA PRO A 593 26.23 -19.53 -61.88
C PRO A 593 27.13 -19.38 -60.62
N SER A 594 27.08 -20.37 -59.73
CA SER A 594 28.00 -21.48 -59.45
C SER A 594 29.43 -21.20 -58.95
N GLY A 595 29.80 -21.96 -57.97
CA GLY A 595 31.14 -22.49 -57.64
C GLY A 595 31.86 -21.75 -56.50
N GLY A 596 32.38 -22.36 -55.52
CA GLY A 596 33.02 -23.58 -55.27
C GLY A 596 33.91 -23.46 -54.04
N SER A 597 33.94 -24.45 -53.19
CA SER A 597 35.07 -25.16 -52.52
C SER A 597 36.17 -24.30 -51.87
N THR A 598 36.71 -24.56 -50.72
CA THR A 598 37.26 -25.73 -50.03
C THR A 598 37.94 -25.38 -48.72
N ASN A 599 37.81 -26.26 -47.75
CA ASN A 599 38.81 -26.85 -46.84
C ASN A 599 39.69 -26.04 -45.83
N GLY A 600 39.75 -26.67 -44.67
CA GLY A 600 40.90 -26.88 -43.78
C GLY A 600 40.74 -26.13 -42.44
N GLY A 601 40.59 -26.72 -41.34
CA GLY A 601 41.16 -27.89 -40.70
C GLY A 601 42.22 -27.48 -39.68
N TYR A 602 41.98 -27.90 -38.45
CA TYR A 602 42.93 -28.25 -37.36
C TYR A 602 42.64 -27.63 -35.99
N ALA A 603 42.19 -28.51 -35.07
CA ALA A 603 42.51 -28.47 -33.64
C ALA A 603 43.91 -29.08 -33.45
N PRO A 604 44.61 -29.03 -32.31
CA PRO A 604 44.16 -29.56 -31.02
C PRO A 604 44.68 -28.84 -29.74
N SER A 605 44.09 -29.27 -28.61
CA SER A 605 44.63 -29.13 -27.22
C SER A 605 45.94 -29.99 -27.04
N PRO A 606 46.60 -30.15 -25.86
CA PRO A 606 46.30 -29.78 -24.46
C PRO A 606 47.56 -29.50 -23.59
N GLY A 607 47.37 -29.38 -22.26
CA GLY A 607 48.41 -29.70 -21.22
C GLY A 607 48.82 -28.50 -20.39
N SER A 608 48.69 -28.50 -19.19
CA SER A 608 48.96 -29.18 -17.94
C SER A 608 49.84 -28.33 -17.01
N ALA A 609 49.37 -28.19 -15.78
CA ALA A 609 50.04 -28.26 -14.48
C ALA A 609 51.24 -27.38 -14.14
N GLY A 610 51.19 -26.85 -12.88
CA GLY A 610 52.40 -26.56 -12.15
C GLY A 610 52.24 -25.54 -11.03
N GLN A 611 52.30 -26.04 -9.88
CA GLN A 611 52.29 -25.60 -8.49
C GLN A 611 53.32 -24.53 -8.11
N ASN A 612 52.97 -23.87 -6.98
CA ASN A 612 53.79 -23.48 -5.81
C ASN A 612 54.56 -22.17 -5.76
N GLY A 613 54.32 -21.51 -4.63
CA GLY A 613 55.39 -20.99 -3.77
C GLY A 613 55.32 -19.53 -3.38
N GLY A 614 54.85 -19.23 -2.24
CA GLY A 614 55.35 -18.61 -1.04
C GLY A 614 56.16 -17.29 -1.15
N GLY A 615 55.89 -16.38 -0.20
CA GLY A 615 56.92 -15.46 0.25
C GLY A 615 56.49 -14.03 0.56
N GLN A 616 56.35 -13.78 1.78
CA GLN A 616 56.34 -12.62 2.67
C GLN A 616 56.94 -11.27 2.20
N ALA A 617 56.29 -10.23 2.62
CA ALA A 617 56.77 -9.13 3.51
C ALA A 617 57.27 -7.81 2.93
N ALA A 618 56.74 -6.79 3.52
CA ALA A 618 57.32 -5.54 4.02
C ALA A 618 57.24 -4.25 3.19
N SER A 619 56.35 -3.37 3.66
CA SER A 619 56.56 -1.98 4.11
C SER A 619 57.17 -0.92 3.17
N ARG A 620 56.50 0.16 2.98
CA ARG A 620 56.75 1.56 3.37
C ARG A 620 56.04 2.59 2.48
N SER A 621 55.37 3.48 3.14
CA SER A 621 54.82 4.77 2.64
C SER A 621 55.90 5.86 2.68
N PRO A 622 55.57 7.14 2.42
CA PRO A 622 55.04 7.88 1.25
C PRO A 622 56.08 8.92 0.71
N PRO A 623 55.86 10.05 0.02
CA PRO A 623 54.77 11.05 0.07
C PRO A 623 54.43 11.80 -1.26
N ASP A 624 53.44 12.72 -1.13
CA ASP A 624 53.18 14.00 -1.81
C ASP A 624 52.55 14.08 -3.19
N GLY A 625 51.43 14.82 -3.17
CA GLY A 625 50.54 15.28 -4.25
C GLY A 625 51.13 16.39 -5.17
N PRO A 626 50.34 17.30 -5.78
CA PRO A 626 49.05 17.16 -6.43
C PRO A 626 49.09 17.58 -7.90
N GLN A 627 48.24 17.15 -8.78
CA GLN A 627 47.83 17.91 -9.99
C GLN A 627 46.67 17.25 -10.75
N GLY A 628 45.79 18.12 -11.19
CA GLY A 628 44.57 18.05 -11.87
C GLY A 628 44.44 17.17 -13.10
N TYR A 629 43.25 16.63 -13.27
CA TYR A 629 42.80 16.06 -14.52
C TYR A 629 41.44 16.65 -14.93
N ARG A 630 41.42 17.28 -16.10
CA ARG A 630 40.24 17.62 -16.87
C ARG A 630 39.80 16.40 -17.67
N PRO A 631 38.52 16.14 -17.86
CA PRO A 631 38.08 15.11 -18.80
C PRO A 631 37.81 15.71 -20.18
N ASN A 632 38.45 15.13 -21.18
CA ASN A 632 38.08 15.23 -22.58
C ASN A 632 37.28 13.99 -22.96
N GLY A 633 36.24 14.19 -23.76
CA GLY A 633 35.52 13.05 -24.35
C GLY A 633 34.25 13.48 -25.10
N ASN A 634 34.45 13.97 -26.32
CA ASN A 634 33.42 14.28 -27.31
C ASN A 634 32.42 13.16 -27.58
N TYR A 635 31.14 13.49 -27.67
CA TYR A 635 30.22 12.87 -28.62
C TYR A 635 29.39 13.94 -29.31
N ARG A 636 29.67 14.08 -30.60
CA ARG A 636 28.91 14.86 -31.58
C ARG A 636 27.65 14.09 -31.95
N GLY A 637 26.52 14.72 -31.86
CA GLY A 637 25.26 14.35 -32.51
C GLY A 637 24.71 15.58 -33.24
N ASN A 638 24.73 15.50 -34.56
CA ASN A 638 24.27 16.56 -35.49
C ASN A 638 22.78 16.82 -35.35
N TYR A 639 22.39 18.06 -35.12
CA TYR A 639 21.11 18.59 -35.55
C TYR A 639 21.37 19.75 -36.53
N ARG A 640 21.00 19.53 -37.77
CA ARG A 640 20.84 20.58 -38.77
C ARG A 640 19.54 21.30 -38.53
N GLY A 641 19.61 22.56 -38.22
CA GLY A 641 18.55 23.52 -38.37
C GLY A 641 18.42 23.98 -39.81
N ASN A 642 17.21 24.24 -40.23
CA ASN A 642 16.95 25.10 -41.36
C ASN A 642 15.87 26.10 -40.97
N GLY A 643 16.22 27.34 -40.88
CA GLY A 643 15.33 28.48 -40.72
C GLY A 643 15.04 29.11 -42.10
N SER A 644 13.98 29.82 -42.14
CA SER A 644 13.70 31.09 -42.85
C SER A 644 12.19 31.22 -43.01
N SER A 645 11.58 32.17 -42.45
CA SER A 645 11.49 33.61 -42.62
C SER A 645 10.28 34.03 -43.47
N ARG A 646 9.54 35.00 -42.91
CA ARG A 646 8.66 36.01 -43.53
C ARG A 646 7.31 35.53 -44.07
N GLY A 647 6.22 36.16 -43.80
CA GLY A 647 5.90 37.53 -43.58
C GLY A 647 4.39 37.75 -43.43
N ARG A 648 4.08 38.79 -42.76
CA ARG A 648 3.04 39.82 -42.92
C ARG A 648 1.65 39.46 -43.41
N GLY A 649 0.69 39.96 -42.62
CA GLY A 649 -0.38 40.79 -43.17
C GLY A 649 -1.74 40.52 -42.55
N GLY A 650 -2.25 41.51 -41.82
CA GLY A 650 -3.48 42.25 -41.99
C GLY A 650 -4.75 41.46 -41.63
N GLY A 651 -5.61 41.83 -40.76
CA GLY A 651 -6.18 43.11 -40.49
C GLY A 651 -7.70 42.96 -40.43
N ASN A 652 -8.34 43.64 -39.50
CA ASN A 652 -9.79 43.96 -39.43
C ASN A 652 -10.73 42.81 -39.08
N GLY A 653 -11.64 42.89 -38.11
CA GLY A 653 -12.34 44.03 -37.53
C GLY A 653 -13.81 43.73 -37.49
N TYR A 654 -14.49 44.24 -36.49
CA TYR A 654 -15.92 44.43 -36.28
C TYR A 654 -16.71 43.36 -35.53
N ARG A 655 -17.02 43.71 -34.27
CA ARG A 655 -18.32 44.22 -33.75
C ARG A 655 -19.49 43.23 -33.82
N GLY A 656 -19.97 42.86 -32.63
CA GLY A 656 -21.21 43.48 -32.13
C GLY A 656 -22.31 42.45 -31.94
N GLY A 657 -22.91 42.44 -30.77
CA GLY A 657 -24.23 41.85 -30.64
C GLY A 657 -24.55 41.36 -29.22
N ARG A 658 -25.11 42.23 -28.42
CA ARG A 658 -25.83 41.95 -27.16
C ARG A 658 -27.02 41.01 -27.43
N GLY A 659 -27.31 40.15 -26.45
CA GLY A 659 -28.60 39.47 -26.32
C GLY A 659 -28.68 38.71 -25.01
N SER A 660 -29.32 39.34 -24.03
CA SER A 660 -29.72 38.75 -22.75
C SER A 660 -31.00 37.90 -22.92
N TYR A 661 -31.24 37.08 -21.93
CA TYR A 661 -32.39 36.30 -21.44
C TYR A 661 -32.03 34.81 -21.39
N GLY A 662 -32.15 34.06 -20.30
CA GLY A 662 -33.08 34.07 -19.22
C GLY A 662 -33.31 32.65 -18.82
N SER A 663 -33.13 32.39 -17.53
CA SER A 663 -33.83 31.43 -16.68
C SER A 663 -33.85 29.92 -16.95
N ARG A 664 -33.47 29.22 -15.91
CA ARG A 664 -34.10 28.02 -15.32
C ARG A 664 -33.89 26.67 -16.00
N GLY A 665 -33.37 25.75 -15.18
CA GLY A 665 -33.49 24.30 -15.35
C GLY A 665 -32.57 23.50 -14.44
N GLY A 666 -32.96 23.41 -13.17
CA GLY A 666 -32.36 22.45 -12.26
C GLY A 666 -32.77 21.04 -12.67
N PHE A 667 -31.87 20.11 -12.64
CA PHE A 667 -32.17 18.69 -12.63
C PHE A 667 -31.71 18.08 -11.30
N ASN A 668 -32.68 17.99 -10.38
CA ASN A 668 -32.71 17.02 -9.33
C ASN A 668 -33.05 15.67 -9.95
N SER A 669 -32.26 14.66 -9.67
CA SER A 669 -32.65 13.28 -9.88
C SER A 669 -32.74 12.59 -8.53
N PRO A 670 -33.92 12.07 -8.14
CA PRO A 670 -34.09 11.39 -6.86
C PRO A 670 -33.78 9.91 -6.99
N TYR A 671 -33.04 9.38 -6.04
CA TYR A 671 -32.95 7.95 -5.79
C TYR A 671 -34.30 7.42 -5.32
N TYR A 672 -34.88 6.56 -6.12
CA TYR A 672 -36.03 5.76 -5.76
C TYR A 672 -35.58 4.54 -4.95
N MET A 673 -36.06 4.45 -3.69
CA MET A 673 -36.20 3.18 -2.99
C MET A 673 -37.41 2.45 -3.59
N GLN A 674 -37.19 1.29 -4.17
CA GLN A 674 -38.27 0.33 -4.39
C GLN A 674 -38.19 -0.77 -3.34
N GLN A 675 -39.29 -0.87 -2.61
CA GLN A 675 -39.61 -1.99 -1.71
C GLN A 675 -39.88 -3.24 -2.58
N GLY A 676 -39.17 -4.33 -2.25
CA GLY A 676 -39.40 -5.63 -2.87
C GLY A 676 -40.45 -6.45 -2.13
N PRO A 677 -41.03 -7.48 -2.76
CA PRO A 677 -42.11 -8.27 -2.20
C PRO A 677 -41.62 -9.44 -1.33
N THR A 678 -42.48 -9.71 -0.39
CA THR A 678 -42.55 -10.76 0.64
C THR A 678 -42.01 -12.14 0.30
N ARG A 679 -41.33 -12.71 1.30
CA ARG A 679 -40.88 -14.11 1.47
C ARG A 679 -42.03 -15.13 1.47
N PRO A 680 -41.77 -16.39 1.07
CA PRO A 680 -42.40 -17.54 1.67
C PRO A 680 -41.51 -18.16 2.75
N GLN A 681 -42.13 -18.41 3.88
CA GLN A 681 -41.64 -19.19 5.00
C GLN A 681 -41.50 -20.68 4.62
N PHE A 682 -40.32 -21.28 4.91
CA PHE A 682 -40.24 -22.71 5.09
C PHE A 682 -39.81 -23.03 6.54
N ALA A 683 -40.63 -23.82 7.17
CA ALA A 683 -40.50 -24.29 8.52
C ALA A 683 -39.32 -25.26 8.68
N LEU A 684 -38.54 -25.05 9.74
CA LEU A 684 -37.60 -26.01 10.26
C LEU A 684 -38.25 -26.78 11.41
N ASN A 685 -38.19 -28.08 11.34
CA ASN A 685 -38.55 -28.98 12.44
C ASN A 685 -37.25 -29.43 13.14
N PRO A 686 -37.20 -29.49 14.47
CA PRO A 686 -36.01 -29.89 15.22
C PRO A 686 -36.14 -31.31 15.79
N THR A 687 -35.04 -32.09 15.77
CA THR A 687 -34.75 -33.18 16.76
C THR A 687 -33.27 -33.57 16.66
N ALA A 688 -32.52 -33.29 17.59
CA ALA A 688 -31.72 -33.86 18.71
C ALA A 688 -31.06 -35.26 18.43
N PRO A 689 -30.15 -35.73 19.31
CA PRO A 689 -28.84 -35.23 19.71
C PRO A 689 -27.73 -36.33 19.55
N ILE A 690 -26.51 -35.97 19.56
CA ILE A 690 -25.42 -36.47 20.43
C ILE A 690 -24.16 -35.66 20.02
#